data_178b9a0ae87c4a98f53a61f1a9866500
#
_entry.id   178b9a0ae87c4a98f53a61f1a9866500
#
_cell.length_a   1.000
_cell.length_b   1.000
_cell.length_c   1.000
_cell.angle_alpha   90.00
_cell.angle_beta   90.00
_cell.angle_gamma   90.00
#
_symmetry.space_group_name_H-M   'P 1'
#
loop_
_entity.id
_entity.type
_entity.pdbx_description
1 polymer ?
#
loop_
_entity_poly.entity_id
_entity_poly.type
_entity_poly.pdbx_seq_one_letter_code
_entity_poly.pdbx_strand_id
1 'polypeptide(L)'
;MEQFSSALWKFSVLTQKEGGLYNSIRLSVWNVCNGDTYGGNRQVNKRFTDNRAADILQILGHKSGVTVASMAQKLSVSERTIRNDIRQLNEDLGGSAAVEGNQGRYSLRIFDAEQYKRAFEKICNIDGIFGTPRGRQTYVFGELMRADAPLLTDELAYEMNVGRTTLISDLKKLREEIEPFGLSVVGKTSKGMILHGKELDIRTYVLENCFDALYSDYPLDSEIQELVREALKKRTFEKQVGERFERYLLLMMDRFLTGHFIGKLTDSYYNLTANGEFFQMNKLLDRIGGILHVDFPVEEKIFAFLPIAGMRTPADLGSVQEMGLDETIGPLSEKIMAQIKADLDISIDPKDFAEEFSYHLMFMINRLRFKIHQPNAILEELKTKFPLAYEMSGIAAKVIEQEEGLKVNQDERGHLASYFGVFLEENHIGQRRPFRIAVICGTGRVTARLISVQVKKIVDSQVQIKTMSDSVATPEILENYDVILSTVELPFKPVKPVIRIREIFDEKELKQKLEKARYWDQVDIPVLDDNQYIMSSLLDENKVFFFEKGRSYTDALDEMIEILTDEGYIDEGFGERLYEREEKGTMVFDNGVAIPHGIQTANDRMLLAMGILEEPAKYKDHEVRIIFFMALPEQSDADDMLMIRVYDQLLEIARNTDMLDAIARTQNYQELLRVLYKK
;
A
#
# COMPACT_ATOMS: atom_id res chain seq x y z
N MET A 1 24.92 16.54 -40.37
CA MET A 1 24.84 15.17 -40.98
C MET A 1 26.21 14.52 -41.21
N GLU A 2 27.24 15.24 -41.58
CA GLU A 2 28.58 14.66 -41.80
C GLU A 2 29.34 14.28 -40.51
N GLN A 3 29.06 14.93 -39.37
CA GLN A 3 29.68 14.56 -38.08
C GLN A 3 29.01 13.31 -37.45
N PHE A 4 27.72 13.06 -37.73
CA PHE A 4 27.02 11.84 -37.30
C PHE A 4 27.54 10.57 -38.00
N SER A 5 27.92 10.69 -39.27
CA SER A 5 28.48 9.58 -40.05
C SER A 5 29.83 9.11 -39.51
N SER A 6 30.67 10.00 -38.93
CA SER A 6 32.01 9.64 -38.46
C SER A 6 32.03 8.93 -37.09
N ALA A 7 31.03 9.22 -36.24
CA ALA A 7 30.89 8.56 -34.95
C ALA A 7 30.32 7.13 -35.10
N LEU A 8 29.31 6.98 -35.95
CA LEU A 8 28.77 5.66 -36.33
C LEU A 8 29.80 4.80 -37.06
N TRP A 9 30.69 5.42 -37.89
CA TRP A 9 31.75 4.68 -38.58
C TRP A 9 32.86 4.20 -37.62
N LYS A 10 33.19 4.96 -36.59
CA LYS A 10 34.14 4.52 -35.53
C LYS A 10 33.56 3.42 -34.66
N PHE A 11 32.28 3.43 -34.35
CA PHE A 11 31.63 2.36 -33.60
C PHE A 11 31.48 1.09 -34.46
N SER A 12 31.11 1.22 -35.72
CA SER A 12 31.04 0.11 -36.69
C SER A 12 32.40 -0.52 -36.95
N VAL A 13 33.50 0.26 -36.93
CA VAL A 13 34.89 -0.23 -37.13
C VAL A 13 35.39 -0.95 -35.86
N LEU A 14 35.00 -0.54 -34.67
CA LEU A 14 35.29 -1.28 -33.44
C LEU A 14 34.54 -2.61 -33.34
N THR A 15 33.28 -2.67 -33.84
CA THR A 15 32.50 -3.91 -33.86
C THR A 15 32.92 -4.88 -34.97
N GLN A 16 33.56 -4.39 -36.08
CA GLN A 16 34.06 -5.27 -37.13
C GLN A 16 35.48 -5.83 -36.87
N LYS A 17 36.27 -5.19 -35.95
CA LYS A 17 37.62 -5.67 -35.66
C LYS A 17 37.70 -6.78 -34.61
N GLU A 18 36.67 -6.95 -33.81
CA GLU A 18 36.58 -8.08 -32.88
C GLU A 18 35.24 -8.78 -33.05
N GLY A 19 35.25 -9.87 -33.80
CA GLY A 19 34.12 -10.83 -33.87
C GLY A 19 33.78 -11.48 -32.52
N GLY A 20 34.19 -10.84 -31.43
CA GLY A 20 33.96 -11.22 -30.03
C GLY A 20 32.80 -10.54 -29.36
N LEU A 21 32.32 -9.35 -29.81
CA LEU A 21 31.22 -8.66 -29.08
C LEU A 21 29.84 -9.28 -29.35
N TYR A 22 29.59 -9.80 -30.52
CA TYR A 22 28.35 -10.54 -30.81
C TYR A 22 28.28 -11.88 -30.07
N ASN A 23 29.44 -12.50 -29.79
CA ASN A 23 29.55 -13.66 -28.91
C ASN A 23 29.59 -13.29 -27.42
N SER A 24 29.99 -12.07 -27.03
CA SER A 24 29.97 -11.65 -25.61
C SER A 24 28.57 -11.35 -25.11
N ILE A 25 27.66 -10.88 -25.97
CA ILE A 25 26.22 -10.76 -25.61
C ILE A 25 25.61 -12.17 -25.49
N ARG A 26 26.02 -13.14 -26.28
CA ARG A 26 25.72 -14.58 -26.07
C ARG A 26 26.31 -15.13 -24.77
N LEU A 27 27.44 -14.60 -24.31
CA LEU A 27 28.15 -14.99 -23.09
C LEU A 27 27.75 -14.17 -21.85
N SER A 28 27.23 -12.95 -21.98
CA SER A 28 26.81 -12.11 -20.84
C SER A 28 25.51 -12.61 -20.18
N VAL A 29 24.67 -13.30 -20.92
CA VAL A 29 23.60 -14.11 -20.34
C VAL A 29 24.16 -15.25 -19.45
N TRP A 30 25.45 -15.59 -19.63
CA TRP A 30 26.14 -16.68 -18.91
C TRP A 30 26.76 -16.27 -17.58
N ASN A 31 27.01 -14.98 -17.31
CA ASN A 31 27.72 -14.50 -16.11
C ASN A 31 26.84 -13.93 -14.99
N VAL A 32 25.51 -14.01 -15.11
CA VAL A 32 24.54 -13.47 -14.12
C VAL A 32 24.66 -14.09 -12.70
N CYS A 33 25.44 -15.18 -12.55
CA CYS A 33 25.58 -15.88 -11.28
C CYS A 33 26.91 -15.68 -10.53
N ASN A 34 27.86 -14.92 -11.04
CA ASN A 34 29.20 -14.80 -10.43
C ASN A 34 29.48 -13.39 -9.86
N GLY A 35 28.59 -12.84 -9.05
CA GLY A 35 28.81 -11.60 -8.30
C GLY A 35 29.30 -11.87 -6.88
N ASP A 36 30.51 -11.45 -6.60
CA ASP A 36 31.18 -11.55 -5.30
C ASP A 36 30.39 -10.91 -4.14
N THR A 37 30.51 -11.57 -3.02
CA THR A 37 30.09 -11.21 -1.68
C THR A 37 30.38 -9.74 -1.30
N TYR A 38 29.30 -8.95 -1.13
CA TYR A 38 29.26 -7.88 -0.14
C TYR A 38 27.90 -7.89 0.55
N GLY A 39 27.96 -8.08 1.88
CA GLY A 39 26.79 -8.11 2.74
C GLY A 39 26.03 -6.77 2.74
N GLY A 40 24.82 -6.83 2.28
CA GLY A 40 23.82 -5.78 2.36
C GLY A 40 22.47 -6.39 2.05
N ASN A 41 21.53 -6.26 2.97
CA ASN A 41 20.14 -6.71 2.84
C ASN A 41 19.51 -6.16 1.55
N ARG A 42 19.62 -6.89 0.44
CA ARG A 42 18.82 -6.62 -0.76
C ARG A 42 17.48 -7.35 -0.59
N GLN A 43 16.43 -6.62 -0.35
CA GLN A 43 15.08 -7.04 -0.72
C GLN A 43 15.04 -7.09 -2.26
N VAL A 44 15.34 -8.25 -2.82
CA VAL A 44 15.21 -8.50 -4.25
C VAL A 44 13.71 -8.48 -4.59
N ASN A 45 13.33 -7.56 -5.44
CA ASN A 45 11.99 -7.45 -5.98
C ASN A 45 11.56 -8.76 -6.65
N LYS A 46 10.47 -9.32 -6.17
CA LYS A 46 9.98 -10.70 -6.26
C LYS A 46 9.31 -11.07 -7.59
N ARG A 47 9.74 -10.56 -8.74
CA ARG A 47 9.00 -10.78 -10.01
C ARG A 47 9.72 -11.59 -11.11
N PHE A 48 10.92 -12.13 -10.88
CA PHE A 48 11.77 -12.61 -11.98
C PHE A 48 12.28 -14.05 -11.93
N THR A 49 11.81 -14.90 -11.04
CA THR A 49 12.14 -16.30 -11.10
C THR A 49 10.88 -17.15 -11.21
N ASP A 50 10.47 -17.52 -12.42
CA ASP A 50 9.56 -18.65 -12.64
C ASP A 50 10.26 -20.02 -12.35
N ASN A 51 11.46 -19.98 -11.82
CA ASN A 51 12.16 -21.13 -11.29
C ASN A 51 11.82 -21.29 -9.81
N ARG A 52 10.65 -21.91 -9.54
CA ARG A 52 10.19 -22.16 -8.17
C ARG A 52 11.22 -22.89 -7.31
N ALA A 53 12.08 -23.71 -7.91
CA ALA A 53 13.18 -24.39 -7.22
C ALA A 53 14.18 -23.36 -6.63
N ALA A 54 14.56 -22.35 -7.41
CA ALA A 54 15.41 -21.26 -6.94
C ALA A 54 14.71 -20.42 -5.86
N ASP A 55 13.43 -20.10 -6.04
CA ASP A 55 12.62 -19.36 -5.05
C ASP A 55 12.49 -20.12 -3.73
N ILE A 56 12.27 -21.44 -3.78
CA ILE A 56 12.22 -22.31 -2.59
C ILE A 56 13.57 -22.28 -1.86
N LEU A 57 14.68 -22.41 -2.58
CA LEU A 57 16.03 -22.33 -2.00
C LEU A 57 16.30 -20.98 -1.36
N GLN A 58 15.88 -19.89 -1.99
CA GLN A 58 16.03 -18.54 -1.46
C GLN A 58 15.20 -18.34 -0.19
N ILE A 59 13.94 -18.80 -0.18
CA ILE A 59 13.07 -18.75 1.00
C ILE A 59 13.69 -19.49 2.18
N LEU A 60 14.25 -20.68 1.93
CA LEU A 60 14.86 -21.54 2.94
C LEU A 60 16.25 -21.06 3.36
N GLY A 61 16.98 -20.37 2.51
CA GLY A 61 18.26 -19.72 2.82
C GLY A 61 18.14 -18.54 3.76
N HIS A 62 17.00 -17.82 3.71
CA HIS A 62 16.74 -16.67 4.58
C HIS A 62 16.01 -17.00 5.89
N LYS A 63 15.30 -18.14 5.97
CA LYS A 63 14.57 -18.57 7.18
C LYS A 63 14.62 -20.09 7.33
N SER A 64 15.12 -20.57 8.47
CA SER A 64 14.98 -21.96 8.88
C SER A 64 13.54 -22.21 9.41
N GLY A 65 12.98 -23.37 9.05
CA GLY A 65 11.70 -23.83 9.60
C GLY A 65 10.47 -23.19 8.94
N VAL A 66 10.44 -23.10 7.61
CA VAL A 66 9.30 -22.59 6.83
C VAL A 66 8.29 -23.72 6.56
N THR A 67 6.98 -23.43 6.68
CA THR A 67 5.91 -24.42 6.39
C THR A 67 5.60 -24.48 4.89
N VAL A 68 5.12 -25.64 4.41
CA VAL A 68 4.67 -25.79 3.02
C VAL A 68 3.54 -24.83 2.68
N ALA A 69 2.60 -24.61 3.62
CA ALA A 69 1.50 -23.67 3.44
C ALA A 69 2.03 -22.22 3.20
N SER A 70 3.03 -21.79 3.99
CA SER A 70 3.64 -20.46 3.82
C SER A 70 4.37 -20.33 2.48
N MET A 71 5.07 -21.37 2.03
CA MET A 71 5.70 -21.37 0.70
C MET A 71 4.68 -21.37 -0.43
N ALA A 72 3.62 -22.17 -0.30
CA ALA A 72 2.53 -22.25 -1.26
C ALA A 72 1.81 -20.91 -1.45
N GLN A 73 1.46 -20.25 -0.34
CA GLN A 73 0.88 -18.90 -0.34
C GLN A 73 1.82 -17.88 -1.00
N LYS A 74 3.10 -17.94 -0.61
CA LYS A 74 4.12 -16.99 -1.08
C LYS A 74 4.41 -17.12 -2.58
N LEU A 75 4.33 -18.33 -3.13
CA LEU A 75 4.59 -18.64 -4.54
C LEU A 75 3.30 -18.80 -5.36
N SER A 76 2.13 -18.55 -4.76
CA SER A 76 0.81 -18.62 -5.41
C SER A 76 0.53 -19.98 -6.09
N VAL A 77 0.92 -21.10 -5.42
CA VAL A 77 0.71 -22.46 -5.90
C VAL A 77 0.12 -23.36 -4.82
N SER A 78 -0.31 -24.59 -5.19
CA SER A 78 -0.83 -25.54 -4.21
C SER A 78 0.28 -26.13 -3.33
N GLU A 79 -0.05 -26.53 -2.09
CA GLU A 79 0.89 -27.24 -1.21
C GLU A 79 1.41 -28.55 -1.83
N ARG A 80 0.58 -29.21 -2.65
CA ARG A 80 0.98 -30.42 -3.38
C ARG A 80 2.10 -30.09 -4.38
N THR A 81 2.00 -28.96 -5.06
CA THR A 81 3.02 -28.47 -5.98
C THR A 81 4.34 -28.24 -5.26
N ILE A 82 4.31 -27.54 -4.12
CA ILE A 82 5.54 -27.31 -3.32
C ILE A 82 6.19 -28.62 -2.86
N ARG A 83 5.40 -29.60 -2.42
CA ARG A 83 5.98 -30.91 -2.01
C ARG A 83 6.63 -31.65 -3.17
N ASN A 84 6.06 -31.54 -4.37
CA ASN A 84 6.66 -32.14 -5.58
C ASN A 84 7.93 -31.39 -5.97
N ASP A 85 7.90 -30.06 -5.95
CA ASP A 85 9.07 -29.22 -6.27
C ASP A 85 10.22 -29.47 -5.27
N ILE A 86 9.94 -29.63 -3.96
CA ILE A 86 10.96 -30.00 -2.96
C ILE A 86 11.56 -31.38 -3.24
N ARG A 87 10.76 -32.34 -3.69
CA ARG A 87 11.28 -33.68 -4.03
C ARG A 87 12.24 -33.58 -5.20
N GLN A 88 11.83 -32.92 -6.28
CA GLN A 88 12.68 -32.73 -7.45
C GLN A 88 13.94 -31.92 -7.08
N LEU A 89 13.81 -30.90 -6.28
CA LEU A 89 14.92 -30.08 -5.80
C LEU A 89 15.96 -30.87 -5.03
N ASN A 90 15.54 -31.84 -4.19
CA ASN A 90 16.48 -32.73 -3.49
C ASN A 90 17.23 -33.66 -4.44
N GLU A 91 16.61 -34.10 -5.54
CA GLU A 91 17.29 -34.83 -6.61
C GLU A 91 18.31 -33.95 -7.33
N ASP A 92 17.95 -32.71 -7.67
CA ASP A 92 18.80 -31.76 -8.38
C ASP A 92 19.99 -31.28 -7.54
N LEU A 93 19.83 -31.20 -6.21
CA LEU A 93 20.91 -30.90 -5.26
C LEU A 93 21.98 -32.01 -5.16
N GLY A 94 21.67 -33.20 -5.64
CA GLY A 94 22.66 -34.29 -5.83
C GLY A 94 23.45 -34.69 -4.59
N GLY A 95 22.87 -34.56 -3.39
CA GLY A 95 23.52 -34.88 -2.11
C GLY A 95 24.47 -33.79 -1.59
N SER A 96 24.65 -32.66 -2.29
CA SER A 96 25.42 -31.50 -1.80
C SER A 96 24.68 -30.73 -0.72
N ALA A 97 23.35 -30.75 -0.75
CA ALA A 97 22.45 -30.19 0.23
C ALA A 97 21.12 -30.97 0.20
N ALA A 98 20.28 -30.76 1.22
CA ALA A 98 18.93 -31.29 1.23
C ALA A 98 17.94 -30.33 1.88
N VAL A 99 16.73 -30.31 1.34
CA VAL A 99 15.58 -29.66 1.97
C VAL A 99 14.91 -30.70 2.86
N GLU A 100 15.13 -30.59 4.17
CA GLU A 100 14.64 -31.51 5.18
C GLU A 100 13.39 -30.98 5.86
N GLY A 101 12.36 -31.82 6.00
CA GLY A 101 11.13 -31.50 6.74
C GLY A 101 11.11 -32.14 8.12
N ASN A 102 10.92 -31.33 9.16
CA ASN A 102 10.70 -31.79 10.53
C ASN A 102 9.44 -31.13 11.09
N GLN A 103 8.48 -31.95 11.58
CA GLN A 103 7.20 -31.50 12.15
C GLN A 103 6.44 -30.49 11.28
N GLY A 104 6.43 -30.69 9.95
CA GLY A 104 5.76 -29.82 8.99
C GLY A 104 6.51 -28.52 8.64
N ARG A 105 7.71 -28.34 9.17
CA ARG A 105 8.62 -27.23 8.85
C ARG A 105 9.80 -27.73 8.04
N TYR A 106 10.18 -26.95 7.03
CA TYR A 106 11.25 -27.26 6.10
C TYR A 106 12.44 -26.32 6.30
N SER A 107 13.65 -26.86 6.19
CA SER A 107 14.91 -26.13 6.25
C SER A 107 15.90 -26.67 5.25
N LEU A 108 16.76 -25.82 4.73
CA LEU A 108 17.87 -26.19 3.86
C LEU A 108 19.07 -26.59 4.72
N ARG A 109 19.62 -27.78 4.47
CA ARG A 109 20.84 -28.27 5.10
C ARG A 109 21.90 -28.49 4.04
N ILE A 110 23.00 -27.75 4.13
CA ILE A 110 24.13 -27.82 3.21
C ILE A 110 25.19 -28.77 3.79
N PHE A 111 25.58 -29.79 3.03
CA PHE A 111 26.57 -30.78 3.44
C PHE A 111 27.95 -30.47 2.86
N ASP A 112 27.99 -29.93 1.61
CA ASP A 112 29.21 -29.51 0.92
C ASP A 112 28.95 -28.16 0.23
N ALA A 113 29.60 -27.11 0.73
CA ALA A 113 29.35 -25.73 0.28
C ALA A 113 29.79 -25.51 -1.18
N GLU A 114 30.90 -26.12 -1.62
CA GLU A 114 31.39 -25.97 -2.99
C GLU A 114 30.51 -26.73 -4.00
N GLN A 115 30.12 -27.93 -3.67
CA GLN A 115 29.21 -28.71 -4.51
C GLN A 115 27.82 -28.11 -4.51
N TYR A 116 27.33 -27.58 -3.34
CA TYR A 116 26.08 -26.86 -3.25
C TYR A 116 26.09 -25.61 -4.14
N LYS A 117 27.18 -24.82 -4.09
CA LYS A 117 27.33 -23.64 -4.96
C LYS A 117 27.18 -24.03 -6.43
N ARG A 118 27.86 -25.10 -6.89
CA ARG A 118 27.75 -25.62 -8.27
C ARG A 118 26.34 -26.14 -8.60
N ALA A 119 25.71 -26.87 -7.68
CA ALA A 119 24.34 -27.35 -7.85
C ALA A 119 23.34 -26.20 -7.87
N PHE A 120 23.50 -25.21 -6.98
CA PHE A 120 22.71 -23.99 -6.93
C PHE A 120 22.85 -23.19 -8.23
N GLU A 121 24.09 -22.99 -8.71
CA GLU A 121 24.35 -22.37 -9.99
C GLU A 121 23.68 -23.13 -11.14
N LYS A 122 23.71 -24.46 -11.15
CA LYS A 122 23.04 -25.29 -12.14
C LYS A 122 21.51 -25.22 -12.04
N ILE A 123 20.92 -25.19 -10.83
CA ILE A 123 19.48 -25.02 -10.60
C ILE A 123 19.03 -23.61 -10.97
N CYS A 124 19.87 -22.61 -10.73
CA CYS A 124 19.62 -21.22 -11.10
C CYS A 124 20.01 -20.90 -12.54
N ASN A 125 20.77 -21.77 -13.24
CA ASN A 125 21.39 -21.45 -14.53
C ASN A 125 20.59 -21.86 -15.76
N ILE A 126 20.66 -21.03 -16.71
CA ILE A 126 20.64 -20.87 -18.18
C ILE A 126 19.71 -21.74 -19.00
N ASP A 127 19.63 -23.02 -18.80
CA ASP A 127 18.49 -23.81 -19.30
C ASP A 127 17.16 -23.29 -18.66
N GLY A 128 17.27 -22.54 -17.55
CA GLY A 128 16.18 -21.90 -16.85
C GLY A 128 15.53 -20.70 -17.56
N ILE A 129 16.27 -19.85 -18.29
CA ILE A 129 15.65 -18.67 -18.95
C ILE A 129 14.71 -19.13 -20.06
N PHE A 130 15.17 -20.05 -20.91
CA PHE A 130 14.32 -20.60 -21.98
C PHE A 130 13.41 -21.75 -21.51
N GLY A 131 13.67 -22.31 -20.34
CA GLY A 131 12.80 -23.29 -19.67
C GLY A 131 11.46 -22.72 -19.20
N THR A 132 11.39 -21.40 -18.96
CA THR A 132 10.18 -20.74 -18.47
C THR A 132 9.49 -19.90 -19.55
N PRO A 133 8.16 -19.82 -19.59
CA PRO A 133 7.44 -18.93 -20.50
C PRO A 133 7.90 -17.47 -20.35
N ARG A 134 8.08 -17.02 -19.10
CA ARG A 134 8.49 -15.63 -18.80
C ARG A 134 9.87 -15.31 -19.36
N GLY A 135 10.85 -16.19 -19.14
CA GLY A 135 12.21 -16.00 -19.66
C GLY A 135 12.21 -15.93 -21.20
N ARG A 136 11.45 -16.81 -21.88
CA ARG A 136 11.32 -16.79 -23.34
C ARG A 136 10.63 -15.53 -23.85
N GLN A 137 9.56 -15.06 -23.17
CA GLN A 137 8.86 -13.80 -23.51
C GLN A 137 9.80 -12.60 -23.38
N THR A 138 10.57 -12.53 -22.28
CA THR A 138 11.56 -11.45 -22.05
C THR A 138 12.66 -11.48 -23.13
N TYR A 139 13.17 -12.66 -23.49
CA TYR A 139 14.16 -12.79 -24.55
C TYR A 139 13.58 -12.32 -25.91
N VAL A 140 12.40 -12.80 -26.28
CA VAL A 140 11.72 -12.40 -27.52
C VAL A 140 11.46 -10.90 -27.56
N PHE A 141 11.02 -10.32 -26.45
CA PHE A 141 10.81 -8.87 -26.36
C PHE A 141 12.14 -8.11 -26.55
N GLY A 142 13.21 -8.56 -25.88
CA GLY A 142 14.54 -7.97 -26.02
C GLY A 142 15.06 -8.01 -27.47
N GLU A 143 14.88 -9.14 -28.18
CA GLU A 143 15.25 -9.26 -29.58
C GLU A 143 14.39 -8.35 -30.48
N LEU A 144 13.07 -8.34 -30.28
CA LEU A 144 12.16 -7.47 -31.05
C LEU A 144 12.45 -5.99 -30.81
N MET A 145 12.83 -5.60 -29.58
CA MET A 145 13.17 -4.24 -29.20
C MET A 145 14.46 -3.74 -29.91
N ARG A 146 15.39 -4.64 -30.19
CA ARG A 146 16.71 -4.32 -30.81
C ARG A 146 16.71 -4.49 -32.32
N ALA A 147 15.69 -5.14 -32.87
CA ALA A 147 15.68 -5.53 -34.29
C ALA A 147 15.34 -4.36 -35.21
N ASP A 148 16.21 -4.09 -36.17
CA ASP A 148 15.96 -3.14 -37.28
C ASP A 148 15.13 -3.79 -38.42
N ALA A 149 15.02 -5.14 -38.42
CA ALA A 149 14.30 -5.90 -39.43
C ALA A 149 13.32 -6.91 -38.78
N PRO A 150 12.29 -7.36 -39.51
CA PRO A 150 11.34 -8.34 -38.99
C PRO A 150 12.02 -9.66 -38.59
N LEU A 151 11.74 -10.15 -37.37
CA LEU A 151 12.27 -11.43 -36.87
C LEU A 151 11.34 -12.59 -37.23
N LEU A 152 11.92 -13.70 -37.64
CA LEU A 152 11.16 -14.91 -38.00
C LEU A 152 10.89 -15.79 -36.75
N THR A 153 9.65 -16.24 -36.62
CA THR A 153 9.25 -17.12 -35.50
C THR A 153 10.07 -18.41 -35.45
N ASP A 154 10.42 -18.96 -36.59
CA ASP A 154 11.16 -20.23 -36.67
C ASP A 154 12.64 -20.05 -36.26
N GLU A 155 13.24 -18.88 -36.52
CA GLU A 155 14.58 -18.54 -36.08
C GLU A 155 14.63 -18.40 -34.54
N LEU A 156 13.71 -17.64 -33.98
CA LEU A 156 13.60 -17.47 -32.53
C LEU A 156 13.31 -18.79 -31.81
N ALA A 157 12.43 -19.64 -32.38
CA ALA A 157 12.17 -20.96 -31.82
C ALA A 157 13.41 -21.86 -31.83
N TYR A 158 14.18 -21.80 -32.90
CA TYR A 158 15.43 -22.54 -33.03
C TYR A 158 16.48 -22.03 -32.03
N GLU A 159 16.67 -20.73 -31.88
CA GLU A 159 17.63 -20.17 -30.95
C GLU A 159 17.33 -20.51 -29.49
N MET A 160 16.06 -20.52 -29.12
CA MET A 160 15.62 -20.90 -27.77
C MET A 160 15.48 -22.40 -27.56
N ASN A 161 15.74 -23.22 -28.61
CA ASN A 161 15.58 -24.69 -28.59
C ASN A 161 14.17 -25.12 -28.14
N VAL A 162 13.11 -24.45 -28.61
CA VAL A 162 11.71 -24.74 -28.30
C VAL A 162 10.88 -25.03 -29.55
N GLY A 163 9.77 -25.73 -29.36
CA GLY A 163 8.83 -25.98 -30.45
C GLY A 163 8.10 -24.67 -30.89
N ARG A 164 7.84 -24.58 -32.19
CA ARG A 164 7.08 -23.42 -32.76
C ARG A 164 5.75 -23.15 -32.06
N THR A 165 5.03 -24.22 -31.68
CA THR A 165 3.75 -24.12 -30.95
C THR A 165 3.91 -23.47 -29.57
N THR A 166 5.00 -23.81 -28.86
CA THR A 166 5.35 -23.21 -27.58
C THR A 166 5.60 -21.72 -27.74
N LEU A 167 6.42 -21.33 -28.73
CA LEU A 167 6.69 -19.91 -28.99
C LEU A 167 5.44 -19.12 -29.39
N ILE A 168 4.53 -19.71 -30.18
CA ILE A 168 3.26 -19.06 -30.53
C ILE A 168 2.41 -18.82 -29.28
N SER A 169 2.38 -19.76 -28.33
CA SER A 169 1.68 -19.57 -27.04
C SER A 169 2.31 -18.46 -26.20
N ASP A 170 3.66 -18.41 -26.14
CA ASP A 170 4.39 -17.37 -25.41
C ASP A 170 4.19 -15.98 -26.04
N LEU A 171 4.20 -15.90 -27.38
CA LEU A 171 3.90 -14.67 -28.12
C LEU A 171 2.46 -14.17 -27.88
N LYS A 172 1.50 -15.07 -27.72
CA LYS A 172 0.12 -14.67 -27.39
C LYS A 172 0.10 -13.97 -26.02
N LYS A 173 0.70 -14.57 -25.02
CA LYS A 173 0.79 -13.96 -23.65
C LYS A 173 1.59 -12.66 -23.65
N LEU A 174 2.70 -12.61 -24.39
CA LEU A 174 3.49 -11.39 -24.53
C LEU A 174 2.65 -10.25 -25.13
N ARG A 175 1.84 -10.52 -26.14
CA ARG A 175 0.94 -9.51 -26.72
C ARG A 175 -0.08 -8.98 -25.72
N GLU A 176 -0.69 -9.88 -24.95
CA GLU A 176 -1.63 -9.53 -23.88
C GLU A 176 -0.96 -8.66 -22.80
N GLU A 177 0.31 -8.94 -22.49
CA GLU A 177 1.07 -8.22 -21.47
C GLU A 177 1.53 -6.81 -21.92
N ILE A 178 1.92 -6.64 -23.19
CA ILE A 178 2.43 -5.36 -23.70
C ILE A 178 1.33 -4.41 -24.15
N GLU A 179 0.11 -4.91 -24.44
CA GLU A 179 -1.02 -4.12 -24.93
C GLU A 179 -1.38 -2.93 -24.00
N PRO A 180 -1.43 -3.09 -22.65
CA PRO A 180 -1.71 -1.98 -21.73
C PRO A 180 -0.67 -0.85 -21.80
N PHE A 181 0.53 -1.13 -22.29
CA PHE A 181 1.58 -0.12 -22.52
C PHE A 181 1.46 0.58 -23.87
N GLY A 182 0.44 0.26 -24.69
CA GLY A 182 0.31 0.80 -26.03
C GLY A 182 1.28 0.16 -27.04
N LEU A 183 1.82 -1.02 -26.72
CA LEU A 183 2.75 -1.76 -27.57
C LEU A 183 2.03 -2.91 -28.28
N SER A 184 2.51 -3.28 -29.45
CA SER A 184 1.99 -4.42 -30.19
C SER A 184 3.06 -5.15 -30.99
N VAL A 185 2.96 -6.48 -31.06
CA VAL A 185 3.80 -7.29 -31.97
C VAL A 185 2.98 -7.67 -33.19
N VAL A 186 3.31 -7.03 -34.31
CA VAL A 186 2.64 -7.23 -35.60
C VAL A 186 3.47 -8.21 -36.44
N GLY A 187 2.84 -9.28 -36.89
CA GLY A 187 3.48 -10.29 -37.75
C GLY A 187 2.70 -10.48 -39.06
N LYS A 188 3.44 -10.64 -40.15
CA LYS A 188 2.89 -11.10 -41.44
C LYS A 188 3.48 -12.47 -41.76
N THR A 189 2.61 -13.41 -42.17
CA THR A 189 3.03 -14.74 -42.55
C THR A 189 4.21 -14.68 -43.54
N SER A 190 5.27 -15.38 -43.26
CA SER A 190 6.53 -15.47 -44.04
C SER A 190 7.33 -14.14 -44.13
N LYS A 191 6.95 -13.08 -43.40
CA LYS A 191 7.68 -11.80 -43.39
C LYS A 191 8.30 -11.44 -42.04
N GLY A 192 7.97 -12.21 -41.00
CA GLY A 192 8.46 -11.98 -39.66
C GLY A 192 7.59 -11.06 -38.82
N MET A 193 8.07 -10.74 -37.61
CA MET A 193 7.41 -9.95 -36.58
C MET A 193 8.20 -8.68 -36.28
N ILE A 194 7.49 -7.60 -35.98
CA ILE A 194 8.06 -6.30 -35.56
C ILE A 194 7.31 -5.81 -34.36
N LEU A 195 8.04 -5.22 -33.41
CA LEU A 195 7.46 -4.47 -32.30
C LEU A 195 7.04 -3.07 -32.76
N HIS A 196 5.78 -2.71 -32.51
CA HIS A 196 5.22 -1.39 -32.74
C HIS A 196 4.86 -0.70 -31.43
N GLY A 197 5.19 0.59 -31.32
CA GLY A 197 4.88 1.46 -30.19
C GLY A 197 5.79 2.68 -30.18
N LYS A 198 5.54 3.58 -29.23
CA LYS A 198 6.44 4.72 -29.00
C LYS A 198 7.64 4.25 -28.19
N GLU A 199 8.81 4.81 -28.47
CA GLU A 199 10.04 4.47 -27.78
C GLU A 199 9.92 4.69 -26.24
N LEU A 200 9.23 5.72 -25.80
CA LEU A 200 8.94 5.96 -24.39
C LEU A 200 8.17 4.80 -23.75
N ASP A 201 7.15 4.26 -24.44
CA ASP A 201 6.34 3.16 -23.94
C ASP A 201 7.16 1.84 -23.92
N ILE A 202 8.05 1.63 -24.89
CA ILE A 202 9.00 0.51 -24.92
C ILE A 202 9.91 0.58 -23.70
N ARG A 203 10.52 1.73 -23.45
CA ARG A 203 11.41 1.93 -22.29
C ARG A 203 10.67 1.76 -20.95
N THR A 204 9.44 2.25 -20.86
CA THR A 204 8.59 2.07 -19.68
C THR A 204 8.33 0.58 -19.41
N TYR A 205 7.95 -0.17 -20.43
CA TYR A 205 7.75 -1.63 -20.29
C TYR A 205 9.04 -2.34 -19.87
N VAL A 206 10.20 -1.99 -20.45
CA VAL A 206 11.50 -2.56 -20.06
C VAL A 206 11.79 -2.31 -18.58
N LEU A 207 11.66 -1.05 -18.11
CA LEU A 207 11.95 -0.69 -16.72
C LEU A 207 11.07 -1.43 -15.72
N GLU A 208 9.81 -1.66 -16.06
CA GLU A 208 8.86 -2.32 -15.17
C GLU A 208 8.97 -3.85 -15.19
N ASN A 209 9.29 -4.44 -16.35
CA ASN A 209 9.11 -5.87 -16.55
C ASN A 209 10.37 -6.64 -16.93
N CYS A 210 11.35 -6.03 -17.57
CA CYS A 210 12.45 -6.73 -18.22
C CYS A 210 13.84 -6.21 -17.85
N PHE A 211 13.96 -5.07 -17.14
CA PHE A 211 15.24 -4.38 -16.96
C PHE A 211 16.33 -5.28 -16.36
N ASP A 212 16.04 -5.94 -15.24
CA ASP A 212 17.04 -6.76 -14.57
C ASP A 212 17.49 -7.96 -15.42
N ALA A 213 16.62 -8.47 -16.28
CA ALA A 213 16.97 -9.58 -17.18
C ALA A 213 17.75 -9.14 -18.42
N LEU A 214 17.56 -7.89 -18.88
CA LEU A 214 18.17 -7.39 -20.12
C LEU A 214 19.42 -6.54 -19.87
N TYR A 215 19.58 -5.96 -18.67
CA TYR A 215 20.59 -4.94 -18.37
C TYR A 215 21.42 -5.21 -17.10
N SER A 216 21.26 -6.35 -16.39
CA SER A 216 22.02 -6.65 -15.17
C SER A 216 23.54 -6.63 -15.38
N ASP A 217 24.01 -7.05 -16.53
CA ASP A 217 25.44 -7.15 -16.87
C ASP A 217 25.87 -6.12 -17.91
N TYR A 218 25.08 -5.05 -18.09
CA TYR A 218 25.43 -4.02 -19.06
C TYR A 218 26.72 -3.29 -18.64
N PRO A 219 27.78 -3.27 -19.48
CA PRO A 219 29.06 -2.69 -19.14
C PRO A 219 28.98 -1.16 -19.19
N LEU A 220 28.72 -0.53 -18.04
CA LEU A 220 28.81 0.92 -17.93
C LEU A 220 30.28 1.33 -17.74
N ASP A 221 30.71 2.33 -18.49
CA ASP A 221 32.06 2.90 -18.38
C ASP A 221 32.36 3.37 -16.94
N SER A 222 33.53 3.04 -16.42
CA SER A 222 33.94 3.34 -15.04
C SER A 222 34.00 4.84 -14.74
N GLU A 223 34.33 5.68 -15.72
CA GLU A 223 34.34 7.13 -15.57
C GLU A 223 32.89 7.66 -15.43
N ILE A 224 31.95 7.13 -16.20
CA ILE A 224 30.54 7.48 -16.11
C ILE A 224 29.98 7.02 -14.77
N GLN A 225 30.31 5.79 -14.32
CA GLN A 225 29.86 5.29 -13.02
C GLN A 225 30.31 6.19 -11.87
N GLU A 226 31.56 6.60 -11.86
CA GLU A 226 32.11 7.47 -10.82
C GLU A 226 31.47 8.86 -10.86
N LEU A 227 31.26 9.41 -12.05
CA LEU A 227 30.59 10.68 -12.24
C LEU A 227 29.15 10.68 -11.70
N VAL A 228 28.39 9.62 -11.98
CA VAL A 228 27.02 9.44 -11.49
C VAL A 228 27.02 9.28 -9.96
N ARG A 229 27.91 8.44 -9.43
CA ARG A 229 28.06 8.22 -7.98
C ARG A 229 28.38 9.52 -7.23
N GLU A 230 29.32 10.33 -7.74
CA GLU A 230 29.63 11.63 -7.16
C GLU A 230 28.45 12.60 -7.21
N ALA A 231 27.71 12.64 -8.31
CA ALA A 231 26.57 13.52 -8.48
C ALA A 231 25.43 13.14 -7.51
N LEU A 232 25.14 11.86 -7.36
CA LEU A 232 24.12 11.36 -6.44
C LEU A 232 24.53 11.52 -4.97
N LYS A 233 25.82 11.33 -4.64
CA LYS A 233 26.34 11.51 -3.27
C LYS A 233 26.28 12.96 -2.78
N LYS A 234 26.41 13.93 -3.66
CA LYS A 234 26.29 15.37 -3.32
C LYS A 234 24.85 15.77 -3.01
N ARG A 235 23.89 14.92 -3.29
CA ARG A 235 22.47 15.13 -3.12
C ARG A 235 21.94 14.10 -2.15
N THR A 236 21.09 14.52 -1.25
CA THR A 236 20.51 13.68 -0.20
C THR A 236 19.33 12.83 -0.73
N PHE A 237 19.40 12.37 -2.00
CA PHE A 237 18.38 11.46 -2.52
C PHE A 237 18.42 10.12 -1.79
N GLU A 238 17.25 9.56 -1.56
CA GLU A 238 17.13 8.19 -1.07
C GLU A 238 17.83 7.22 -2.03
N LYS A 239 18.46 6.18 -1.48
CA LYS A 239 19.17 5.16 -2.25
C LYS A 239 18.35 4.59 -3.43
N GLN A 240 17.04 4.38 -3.20
CA GLN A 240 16.14 3.87 -4.23
C GLN A 240 15.97 4.82 -5.42
N VAL A 241 15.97 6.13 -5.19
CA VAL A 241 15.91 7.15 -6.25
C VAL A 241 17.18 7.11 -7.09
N GLY A 242 18.34 7.00 -6.45
CA GLY A 242 19.64 6.86 -7.12
C GLY A 242 19.70 5.59 -7.99
N GLU A 243 19.34 4.43 -7.43
CA GLU A 243 19.31 3.15 -8.16
C GLU A 243 18.35 3.21 -9.36
N ARG A 244 17.20 3.87 -9.20
CA ARG A 244 16.23 4.04 -10.29
C ARG A 244 16.76 5.00 -11.35
N PHE A 245 17.42 6.09 -10.95
CA PHE A 245 18.07 7.02 -11.87
C PHE A 245 19.14 6.31 -12.71
N GLU A 246 19.99 5.49 -12.10
CA GLU A 246 21.00 4.69 -12.81
C GLU A 246 20.38 3.77 -13.86
N ARG A 247 19.24 3.12 -13.57
CA ARG A 247 18.51 2.27 -14.52
C ARG A 247 17.97 3.06 -15.72
N TYR A 248 17.35 4.22 -15.45
CA TYR A 248 16.82 5.08 -16.51
C TYR A 248 17.95 5.64 -17.39
N LEU A 249 19.03 6.08 -16.78
CA LEU A 249 20.22 6.58 -17.47
C LEU A 249 20.81 5.50 -18.37
N LEU A 250 21.00 4.31 -17.87
CA LEU A 250 21.60 3.19 -18.60
C LEU A 250 20.72 2.81 -19.80
N LEU A 251 19.43 2.66 -19.58
CA LEU A 251 18.49 2.38 -20.67
C LEU A 251 18.43 3.50 -21.70
N MET A 252 18.45 4.76 -21.24
CA MET A 252 18.53 5.93 -22.13
C MET A 252 19.79 5.87 -23.03
N MET A 253 20.95 5.66 -22.44
CA MET A 253 22.21 5.61 -23.20
C MET A 253 22.23 4.46 -24.21
N ASP A 254 21.84 3.25 -23.80
CA ASP A 254 21.79 2.09 -24.70
C ASP A 254 20.86 2.35 -25.90
N ARG A 255 19.65 2.79 -25.62
CA ARG A 255 18.66 3.04 -26.68
C ARG A 255 19.06 4.19 -27.60
N PHE A 256 19.56 5.27 -27.01
CA PHE A 256 20.03 6.42 -27.80
C PHE A 256 21.21 6.08 -28.70
N LEU A 257 22.23 5.39 -28.15
CA LEU A 257 23.44 5.02 -28.90
C LEU A 257 23.16 3.98 -30.00
N THR A 258 22.08 3.19 -29.86
CA THR A 258 21.64 2.24 -30.88
C THR A 258 20.65 2.83 -31.88
N GLY A 259 20.39 4.14 -31.82
CA GLY A 259 19.57 4.85 -32.80
C GLY A 259 18.09 4.89 -32.54
N HIS A 260 17.65 4.48 -31.34
CA HIS A 260 16.27 4.49 -30.91
C HIS A 260 15.98 5.72 -30.04
N PHE A 261 15.37 6.73 -30.62
CA PHE A 261 15.16 8.04 -29.97
C PHE A 261 13.73 8.17 -29.43
N ILE A 262 13.62 8.83 -28.26
CA ILE A 262 12.31 9.29 -27.77
C ILE A 262 11.86 10.44 -28.67
N GLY A 263 10.97 10.37 -29.50
CA GLY A 263 10.48 11.48 -30.33
C GLY A 263 9.89 12.62 -29.47
N LYS A 264 9.17 13.52 -30.11
CA LYS A 264 8.55 14.66 -29.44
C LYS A 264 7.59 14.18 -28.31
N LEU A 265 7.78 14.74 -27.12
CA LEU A 265 6.96 14.52 -25.93
C LEU A 265 5.78 15.49 -25.88
N THR A 266 4.85 15.31 -24.94
CA THR A 266 3.77 16.26 -24.64
C THR A 266 4.29 17.43 -23.79
N ASP A 267 3.57 18.55 -23.79
CA ASP A 267 3.97 19.76 -23.07
C ASP A 267 4.18 19.51 -21.58
N SER A 268 3.41 18.59 -20.97
CA SER A 268 3.56 18.20 -19.57
C SER A 268 4.95 17.66 -19.22
N TYR A 269 5.63 16.97 -20.14
CA TYR A 269 7.01 16.54 -19.95
C TYR A 269 8.00 17.72 -20.04
N TYR A 270 7.79 18.64 -20.95
CA TYR A 270 8.67 19.80 -21.09
C TYR A 270 8.56 20.75 -19.90
N ASN A 271 7.45 20.79 -19.17
CA ASN A 271 7.32 21.57 -17.93
C ASN A 271 8.34 21.13 -16.85
N LEU A 272 8.80 19.88 -16.88
CA LEU A 272 9.85 19.39 -15.98
C LEU A 272 11.18 20.13 -16.14
N THR A 273 11.43 20.74 -17.30
CA THR A 273 12.69 21.49 -17.55
C THR A 273 12.79 22.78 -16.74
N ALA A 274 11.67 23.29 -16.22
CA ALA A 274 11.64 24.45 -15.32
C ALA A 274 12.05 24.10 -13.89
N ASN A 275 12.14 22.81 -13.53
CA ASN A 275 12.53 22.34 -12.21
C ASN A 275 14.02 22.59 -11.94
N GLY A 276 14.35 23.12 -10.76
CA GLY A 276 15.74 23.41 -10.36
C GLY A 276 16.65 22.18 -10.37
N GLU A 277 16.12 21.02 -9.95
CA GLU A 277 16.85 19.75 -9.98
C GLU A 277 17.12 19.27 -11.42
N PHE A 278 16.18 19.49 -12.34
CA PHE A 278 16.40 19.20 -13.75
C PHE A 278 17.63 19.92 -14.28
N PHE A 279 17.79 21.22 -13.98
CA PHE A 279 18.96 21.99 -14.42
C PHE A 279 20.28 21.38 -13.93
N GLN A 280 20.30 20.88 -12.73
CA GLN A 280 21.49 20.26 -12.18
C GLN A 280 21.76 18.86 -12.79
N MET A 281 20.72 18.06 -13.01
CA MET A 281 20.86 16.77 -13.68
C MET A 281 21.22 16.94 -15.15
N ASN A 282 20.73 17.99 -15.80
CA ASN A 282 21.12 18.33 -17.17
C ASN A 282 22.64 18.53 -17.30
N LYS A 283 23.29 19.22 -16.33
CA LYS A 283 24.77 19.38 -16.32
C LYS A 283 25.50 18.04 -16.23
N LEU A 284 24.98 17.09 -15.45
CA LEU A 284 25.53 15.74 -15.36
C LEU A 284 25.42 15.04 -16.73
N LEU A 285 24.23 15.09 -17.34
CA LEU A 285 23.98 14.45 -18.64
C LEU A 285 24.80 15.08 -19.76
N ASP A 286 25.04 16.40 -19.75
CA ASP A 286 25.94 17.09 -20.68
C ASP A 286 27.40 16.62 -20.53
N ARG A 287 27.87 16.41 -19.29
CA ARG A 287 29.18 15.83 -19.04
C ARG A 287 29.33 14.40 -19.55
N ILE A 288 28.31 13.57 -19.33
CA ILE A 288 28.26 12.19 -19.85
C ILE A 288 28.26 12.22 -21.38
N GLY A 289 27.45 13.11 -21.98
CA GLY A 289 27.45 13.33 -23.43
C GLY A 289 28.83 13.71 -23.97
N GLY A 290 29.59 14.57 -23.24
CA GLY A 290 30.95 14.94 -23.55
C GLY A 290 31.92 13.74 -23.55
N ILE A 291 31.81 12.83 -22.59
CA ILE A 291 32.61 11.58 -22.54
C ILE A 291 32.26 10.67 -23.73
N LEU A 292 30.99 10.54 -24.04
CA LEU A 292 30.49 9.68 -25.14
C LEU A 292 30.60 10.36 -26.53
N HIS A 293 31.01 11.64 -26.59
CA HIS A 293 31.02 12.45 -27.81
C HIS A 293 29.66 12.54 -28.52
N VAL A 294 28.57 12.67 -27.75
CA VAL A 294 27.20 12.83 -28.24
C VAL A 294 26.49 13.97 -27.52
N ASP A 295 25.52 14.58 -28.17
CA ASP A 295 24.59 15.54 -27.58
C ASP A 295 23.23 14.86 -27.36
N PHE A 296 22.83 14.69 -26.11
CA PHE A 296 21.50 14.15 -25.80
C PHE A 296 20.42 15.22 -26.01
N PRO A 297 19.38 14.94 -26.82
CA PRO A 297 18.20 15.80 -26.93
C PRO A 297 17.51 16.00 -25.59
N VAL A 298 16.72 17.06 -25.46
CA VAL A 298 16.01 17.39 -24.23
C VAL A 298 15.04 16.26 -23.79
N GLU A 299 14.45 15.56 -24.73
CA GLU A 299 13.54 14.44 -24.50
C GLU A 299 14.24 13.28 -23.79
N GLU A 300 15.48 12.99 -24.17
CA GLU A 300 16.31 11.96 -23.52
C GLU A 300 16.67 12.37 -22.09
N LYS A 301 17.03 13.64 -21.90
CA LYS A 301 17.35 14.21 -20.59
C LYS A 301 16.13 14.22 -19.66
N ILE A 302 14.95 14.55 -20.18
CA ILE A 302 13.69 14.46 -19.45
C ILE A 302 13.43 13.03 -19.02
N PHE A 303 13.59 12.05 -19.91
CA PHE A 303 13.41 10.63 -19.57
C PHE A 303 14.33 10.21 -18.41
N ALA A 304 15.62 10.55 -18.46
CA ALA A 304 16.56 10.23 -17.38
C ALA A 304 16.18 10.90 -16.05
N PHE A 305 15.50 12.05 -16.09
CA PHE A 305 15.06 12.81 -14.91
C PHE A 305 13.78 12.25 -14.26
N LEU A 306 12.96 11.47 -14.96
CA LEU A 306 11.67 10.99 -14.47
C LEU A 306 11.72 10.34 -13.07
N PRO A 307 12.73 9.52 -12.70
CA PRO A 307 12.81 8.94 -11.35
C PRO A 307 12.89 9.98 -10.23
N ILE A 308 13.51 11.12 -10.50
CA ILE A 308 13.63 12.23 -9.55
C ILE A 308 12.32 13.00 -9.50
N ALA A 309 11.70 13.28 -10.65
CA ALA A 309 10.40 13.95 -10.73
C ALA A 309 9.27 13.18 -10.05
N GLY A 310 9.34 11.84 -10.04
CA GLY A 310 8.37 10.94 -9.44
C GLY A 310 8.86 10.24 -8.17
N MET A 311 9.86 10.77 -7.46
CA MET A 311 10.36 10.17 -6.22
C MET A 311 9.32 10.19 -5.09
N ARG A 312 9.59 9.49 -4.00
CA ARG A 312 8.84 9.67 -2.75
C ARG A 312 9.26 10.97 -2.07
N THR A 313 8.38 11.53 -1.26
CA THR A 313 8.74 12.66 -0.41
C THR A 313 9.89 12.25 0.52
N PRO A 314 11.05 12.90 0.48
CA PRO A 314 12.15 12.59 1.38
C PRO A 314 11.79 12.89 2.84
N ALA A 315 12.40 12.18 3.77
CA ALA A 315 12.25 12.44 5.20
C ALA A 315 12.79 13.83 5.61
N ASP A 316 13.77 14.37 4.87
CA ASP A 316 14.26 15.74 5.01
C ASP A 316 13.66 16.63 3.92
N LEU A 317 12.66 17.42 4.27
CA LEU A 317 12.00 18.34 3.36
C LEU A 317 12.94 19.44 2.82
N GLY A 318 14.00 19.80 3.55
CA GLY A 318 14.99 20.76 3.08
C GLY A 318 15.62 20.37 1.75
N SER A 319 15.72 19.07 1.47
CA SER A 319 16.26 18.55 0.21
C SER A 319 15.36 18.79 -1.01
N VAL A 320 14.07 19.07 -0.82
CA VAL A 320 13.09 19.28 -1.91
C VAL A 320 12.54 20.70 -1.99
N GLN A 321 12.80 21.55 -1.00
CA GLN A 321 12.35 22.96 -1.00
C GLN A 321 12.90 23.73 -2.21
N GLU A 322 14.11 23.40 -2.68
CA GLU A 322 14.71 24.00 -3.88
C GLU A 322 14.01 23.60 -5.19
N MET A 323 13.22 22.50 -5.18
CA MET A 323 12.47 22.05 -6.35
C MET A 323 11.27 22.95 -6.65
N GLY A 324 10.74 23.62 -5.61
CA GLY A 324 9.49 24.39 -5.68
C GLY A 324 8.26 23.51 -5.77
N LEU A 325 7.13 23.99 -5.30
CA LEU A 325 5.82 23.35 -5.49
C LEU A 325 5.16 23.92 -6.75
N ASP A 326 4.51 23.06 -7.53
CA ASP A 326 3.62 23.47 -8.61
C ASP A 326 2.45 24.26 -8.01
N GLU A 327 2.13 25.43 -8.59
CA GLU A 327 1.07 26.32 -8.11
C GLU A 327 -0.33 25.65 -8.09
N THR A 328 -0.51 24.55 -8.83
CA THR A 328 -1.77 23.80 -8.88
C THR A 328 -1.97 22.84 -7.69
N ILE A 329 -0.90 22.47 -6.99
CA ILE A 329 -0.94 21.47 -5.93
C ILE A 329 -1.63 21.97 -4.66
N GLY A 330 -1.41 23.23 -4.27
CA GLY A 330 -2.08 23.84 -3.11
C GLY A 330 -3.61 23.76 -3.23
N PRO A 331 -4.21 24.32 -4.30
CA PRO A 331 -5.65 24.22 -4.54
C PRO A 331 -6.19 22.77 -4.62
N LEU A 332 -5.42 21.83 -5.17
CA LEU A 332 -5.82 20.41 -5.21
C LEU A 332 -5.86 19.82 -3.81
N SER A 333 -4.85 20.09 -2.98
CA SER A 333 -4.82 19.66 -1.57
C SER A 333 -6.03 20.19 -0.81
N GLU A 334 -6.36 21.48 -0.95
CA GLU A 334 -7.52 22.09 -0.31
C GLU A 334 -8.84 21.43 -0.74
N LYS A 335 -9.01 21.14 -2.03
CA LYS A 335 -10.20 20.43 -2.55
C LYS A 335 -10.32 19.03 -1.96
N ILE A 336 -9.21 18.29 -1.84
CA ILE A 336 -9.19 16.95 -1.23
C ILE A 336 -9.67 17.05 0.23
N MET A 337 -9.13 18.00 1.03
CA MET A 337 -9.51 18.18 2.42
C MET A 337 -10.99 18.60 2.57
N ALA A 338 -11.46 19.48 1.70
CA ALA A 338 -12.86 19.91 1.67
C ALA A 338 -13.80 18.74 1.35
N GLN A 339 -13.42 17.85 0.41
CA GLN A 339 -14.23 16.69 0.07
C GLN A 339 -14.23 15.64 1.18
N ILE A 340 -13.09 15.39 1.84
CA ILE A 340 -13.02 14.51 3.01
C ILE A 340 -13.94 15.04 4.13
N LYS A 341 -13.92 16.34 4.39
CA LYS A 341 -14.84 16.96 5.36
C LYS A 341 -16.30 16.80 4.94
N ALA A 342 -16.61 16.99 3.66
CA ALA A 342 -17.97 16.85 3.15
C ALA A 342 -18.48 15.40 3.26
N ASP A 343 -17.63 14.39 2.98
CA ASP A 343 -18.03 12.98 2.93
C ASP A 343 -17.99 12.30 4.32
N LEU A 344 -17.05 12.67 5.21
CA LEU A 344 -16.80 11.98 6.47
C LEU A 344 -16.95 12.85 7.72
N ASP A 345 -17.18 14.15 7.57
CA ASP A 345 -17.16 15.16 8.63
C ASP A 345 -15.84 15.27 9.42
N ILE A 346 -14.76 14.80 8.84
CA ILE A 346 -13.42 14.85 9.41
C ILE A 346 -12.74 16.13 8.92
N SER A 347 -12.43 17.05 9.85
CA SER A 347 -11.67 18.26 9.57
C SER A 347 -10.18 17.99 9.72
N ILE A 348 -9.42 18.22 8.64
CA ILE A 348 -7.96 18.13 8.64
C ILE A 348 -7.43 19.57 8.73
N ASP A 349 -6.69 19.92 9.82
CA ASP A 349 -6.03 21.23 9.89
C ASP A 349 -4.86 21.27 8.89
N PRO A 350 -4.89 22.18 7.91
CA PRO A 350 -3.82 22.26 6.92
C PRO A 350 -2.44 22.56 7.53
N LYS A 351 -2.35 23.23 8.70
CA LYS A 351 -1.09 23.76 9.23
C LYS A 351 -0.06 22.70 9.58
N ASP A 352 -0.49 21.55 10.06
CA ASP A 352 0.39 20.50 10.55
C ASP A 352 0.74 19.44 9.47
N PHE A 353 0.03 19.49 8.35
CA PHE A 353 0.05 18.41 7.34
C PHE A 353 0.30 18.92 5.91
N ALA A 354 0.02 20.22 5.64
CA ALA A 354 -0.12 20.72 4.27
C ALA A 354 1.18 20.68 3.45
N GLU A 355 2.32 21.00 4.04
CA GLU A 355 3.56 21.12 3.27
C GLU A 355 4.03 19.74 2.80
N GLU A 356 4.12 18.77 3.71
CA GLU A 356 4.55 17.40 3.41
C GLU A 356 3.59 16.69 2.47
N PHE A 357 2.29 16.82 2.71
CA PHE A 357 1.25 16.26 1.85
C PHE A 357 1.26 16.88 0.45
N SER A 358 1.51 18.18 0.32
CA SER A 358 1.62 18.86 -0.97
C SER A 358 2.81 18.34 -1.79
N TYR A 359 3.99 18.15 -1.18
CA TYR A 359 5.10 17.50 -1.86
C TYR A 359 4.77 16.06 -2.27
N HIS A 360 4.09 15.31 -1.39
CA HIS A 360 3.63 13.97 -1.75
C HIS A 360 2.71 13.99 -2.97
N LEU A 361 1.71 14.87 -2.99
CA LEU A 361 0.80 15.03 -4.12
C LEU A 361 1.55 15.38 -5.40
N MET A 362 2.50 16.32 -5.35
CA MET A 362 3.32 16.71 -6.51
C MET A 362 4.05 15.50 -7.11
N PHE A 363 4.77 14.74 -6.29
CA PHE A 363 5.48 13.56 -6.76
C PHE A 363 4.53 12.45 -7.25
N MET A 364 3.41 12.27 -6.57
CA MET A 364 2.39 11.30 -6.97
C MET A 364 1.74 11.67 -8.31
N ILE A 365 1.36 12.92 -8.51
CA ILE A 365 0.83 13.42 -9.79
C ILE A 365 1.84 13.20 -10.92
N ASN A 366 3.13 13.47 -10.66
CA ASN A 366 4.18 13.17 -11.63
C ASN A 366 4.28 11.68 -11.93
N ARG A 367 4.23 10.80 -10.91
CA ARG A 367 4.23 9.35 -11.13
C ARG A 367 3.05 8.89 -11.98
N LEU A 368 1.86 9.38 -11.70
CA LEU A 368 0.66 9.05 -12.48
C LEU A 368 0.76 9.58 -13.92
N ARG A 369 1.16 10.85 -14.08
CA ARG A 369 1.27 11.54 -15.38
C ARG A 369 2.33 10.91 -16.27
N PHE A 370 3.47 10.53 -15.70
CA PHE A 370 4.60 9.98 -16.42
C PHE A 370 4.69 8.44 -16.36
N LYS A 371 3.63 7.78 -15.87
CA LYS A 371 3.52 6.31 -15.77
C LYS A 371 4.69 5.67 -14.99
N ILE A 372 5.12 6.30 -13.92
CA ILE A 372 6.19 5.79 -13.05
C ILE A 372 5.55 4.91 -11.98
N HIS A 373 5.71 3.61 -12.06
CA HIS A 373 5.15 2.69 -11.07
C HIS A 373 5.95 2.73 -9.76
N GLN A 374 5.25 2.92 -8.64
CA GLN A 374 5.79 2.91 -7.29
C GLN A 374 4.98 1.93 -6.42
N PRO A 375 5.46 0.70 -6.22
CA PRO A 375 4.73 -0.29 -5.43
C PRO A 375 4.65 0.10 -3.96
N ASN A 376 3.52 -0.22 -3.32
CA ASN A 376 3.32 -0.06 -1.89
C ASN A 376 3.43 -1.41 -1.17
N ALA A 377 4.53 -1.61 -0.45
CA ALA A 377 4.80 -2.89 0.22
C ALA A 377 3.88 -3.20 1.41
N ILE A 378 3.21 -2.19 1.95
CA ILE A 378 2.33 -2.30 3.13
C ILE A 378 0.86 -2.08 2.81
N LEU A 379 0.47 -2.12 1.52
CA LEU A 379 -0.91 -1.84 1.09
C LEU A 379 -1.95 -2.68 1.83
N GLU A 380 -1.76 -3.99 1.93
CA GLU A 380 -2.71 -4.88 2.60
C GLU A 380 -2.76 -4.68 4.12
N GLU A 381 -1.63 -4.27 4.72
CA GLU A 381 -1.61 -3.89 6.13
C GLU A 381 -2.35 -2.57 6.37
N LEU A 382 -2.19 -1.58 5.49
CA LEU A 382 -2.91 -0.30 5.55
C LEU A 382 -4.41 -0.51 5.44
N LYS A 383 -4.87 -1.30 4.48
CA LYS A 383 -6.28 -1.64 4.34
C LYS A 383 -6.87 -2.26 5.60
N THR A 384 -6.08 -3.07 6.31
CA THR A 384 -6.54 -3.82 7.48
C THR A 384 -6.47 -3.00 8.77
N LYS A 385 -5.35 -2.29 9.00
CA LYS A 385 -5.09 -1.58 10.26
C LYS A 385 -5.60 -0.14 10.29
N PHE A 386 -5.73 0.49 9.11
CA PHE A 386 -6.14 1.88 8.94
C PHE A 386 -7.27 1.99 7.90
N PRO A 387 -8.41 1.32 8.13
CA PRO A 387 -9.49 1.26 7.16
C PRO A 387 -10.05 2.65 6.81
N LEU A 388 -10.22 3.54 7.79
CA LEU A 388 -10.68 4.89 7.56
C LEU A 388 -9.69 5.73 6.72
N ALA A 389 -8.39 5.64 7.02
CA ALA A 389 -7.37 6.30 6.20
C ALA A 389 -7.39 5.82 4.74
N TYR A 390 -7.66 4.52 4.54
CA TYR A 390 -7.79 3.97 3.18
C TYR A 390 -9.06 4.45 2.47
N GLU A 391 -10.17 4.65 3.16
CA GLU A 391 -11.38 5.29 2.59
C GLU A 391 -11.11 6.77 2.24
N MET A 392 -10.47 7.54 3.15
CA MET A 392 -10.04 8.91 2.86
C MET A 392 -9.17 8.96 1.59
N SER A 393 -8.29 7.99 1.39
CA SER A 393 -7.50 7.88 0.16
C SER A 393 -8.35 7.62 -1.09
N GLY A 394 -9.48 6.94 -0.95
CA GLY A 394 -10.45 6.73 -2.02
C GLY A 394 -11.16 8.02 -2.44
N ILE A 395 -11.54 8.84 -1.45
CA ILE A 395 -12.10 10.17 -1.69
C ILE A 395 -11.08 11.06 -2.40
N ALA A 396 -9.85 11.12 -1.88
CA ALA A 396 -8.75 11.86 -2.50
C ALA A 396 -8.49 11.41 -3.95
N ALA A 397 -8.50 10.11 -4.21
CA ALA A 397 -8.33 9.56 -5.55
C ALA A 397 -9.41 10.06 -6.52
N LYS A 398 -10.68 10.07 -6.10
CA LYS A 398 -11.80 10.60 -6.92
C LYS A 398 -11.60 12.08 -7.26
N VAL A 399 -11.19 12.89 -6.28
CA VAL A 399 -10.90 14.32 -6.52
C VAL A 399 -9.76 14.50 -7.53
N ILE A 400 -8.67 13.73 -7.38
CA ILE A 400 -7.53 13.78 -8.30
C ILE A 400 -7.96 13.33 -9.72
N GLU A 401 -8.76 12.28 -9.84
CA GLU A 401 -9.27 11.81 -11.14
C GLU A 401 -10.16 12.86 -11.81
N GLN A 402 -10.96 13.60 -11.05
CA GLN A 402 -11.84 14.67 -11.56
C GLN A 402 -11.06 15.93 -11.99
N GLU A 403 -10.09 16.36 -11.17
CA GLU A 403 -9.35 17.62 -11.41
C GLU A 403 -8.22 17.45 -12.43
N GLU A 404 -7.49 16.33 -12.37
CA GLU A 404 -6.31 16.10 -13.20
C GLU A 404 -6.56 15.14 -14.37
N GLY A 405 -7.70 14.43 -14.38
CA GLY A 405 -7.98 13.39 -15.38
C GLY A 405 -7.04 12.18 -15.27
N LEU A 406 -6.37 12.00 -14.14
CA LEU A 406 -5.38 10.94 -13.89
C LEU A 406 -5.99 9.83 -13.02
N LYS A 407 -5.99 8.61 -13.52
CA LYS A 407 -6.51 7.46 -12.77
C LYS A 407 -5.54 7.04 -11.67
N VAL A 408 -6.01 7.02 -10.41
CA VAL A 408 -5.20 6.66 -9.24
C VAL A 408 -5.25 5.15 -9.01
N ASN A 409 -4.09 4.49 -9.08
CA ASN A 409 -3.98 3.05 -8.83
C ASN A 409 -3.96 2.70 -7.33
N GLN A 410 -4.07 1.41 -6.99
CA GLN A 410 -4.13 0.95 -5.59
C GLN A 410 -2.86 1.23 -4.79
N ASP A 411 -1.67 1.17 -5.40
CA ASP A 411 -0.41 1.47 -4.72
C ASP A 411 -0.36 2.95 -4.29
N GLU A 412 -0.76 3.86 -5.17
CA GLU A 412 -0.83 5.31 -4.87
C GLU A 412 -1.93 5.62 -3.84
N ARG A 413 -3.07 4.93 -3.89
CA ARG A 413 -4.06 5.00 -2.80
C ARG A 413 -3.47 4.56 -1.47
N GLY A 414 -2.65 3.50 -1.46
CA GLY A 414 -1.93 3.07 -0.27
C GLY A 414 -0.96 4.14 0.26
N HIS A 415 -0.26 4.84 -0.63
CA HIS A 415 0.61 5.95 -0.21
C HIS A 415 -0.19 7.11 0.39
N LEU A 416 -1.31 7.53 -0.22
CA LEU A 416 -2.23 8.52 0.36
C LEU A 416 -2.77 8.07 1.73
N ALA A 417 -3.18 6.81 1.84
CA ALA A 417 -3.67 6.24 3.10
C ALA A 417 -2.61 6.28 4.22
N SER A 418 -1.32 6.15 3.89
CA SER A 418 -0.24 6.30 4.88
C SER A 418 -0.22 7.71 5.47
N TYR A 419 -0.37 8.75 4.65
CA TYR A 419 -0.44 10.13 5.13
C TYR A 419 -1.67 10.39 6.00
N PHE A 420 -2.85 9.95 5.56
CA PHE A 420 -4.06 10.08 6.37
C PHE A 420 -3.99 9.27 7.65
N GLY A 421 -3.33 8.09 7.65
CA GLY A 421 -3.09 7.29 8.85
C GLY A 421 -2.22 8.02 9.88
N VAL A 422 -1.14 8.67 9.43
CA VAL A 422 -0.30 9.52 10.30
C VAL A 422 -1.12 10.66 10.89
N PHE A 423 -1.88 11.37 10.04
CA PHE A 423 -2.76 12.46 10.50
C PHE A 423 -3.76 11.98 11.56
N LEU A 424 -4.45 10.86 11.32
CA LEU A 424 -5.38 10.28 12.28
C LEU A 424 -4.67 9.92 13.59
N GLU A 425 -3.50 9.32 13.57
CA GLU A 425 -2.73 8.95 14.77
C GLU A 425 -2.19 10.19 15.52
N GLU A 426 -1.68 11.22 14.82
CA GLU A 426 -1.14 12.42 15.45
C GLU A 426 -2.22 13.28 16.10
N ASN A 427 -3.40 13.40 15.47
CA ASN A 427 -4.55 14.06 16.10
C ASN A 427 -5.09 13.28 17.30
N HIS A 428 -4.83 11.96 17.36
CA HIS A 428 -5.06 11.20 18.58
C HIS A 428 -4.20 11.67 19.75
N ILE A 429 -3.03 12.25 19.50
CA ILE A 429 -2.06 12.62 20.55
C ILE A 429 -2.19 14.11 20.96
N GLY A 430 -2.60 15.00 20.05
CA GLY A 430 -2.45 16.46 20.17
C GLY A 430 -3.50 17.21 20.97
N GLN A 431 -4.74 16.74 21.13
CA GLN A 431 -5.86 17.51 21.72
C GLN A 431 -6.35 17.00 23.08
N ARG A 432 -5.65 16.11 23.74
CA ARG A 432 -6.14 15.49 24.97
C ARG A 432 -5.85 16.31 26.19
N ARG A 433 -6.92 16.75 26.93
CA ARG A 433 -6.79 16.97 28.37
C ARG A 433 -6.19 15.68 29.00
N PRO A 434 -5.26 15.80 29.96
CA PRO A 434 -4.64 14.63 30.56
C PRO A 434 -5.72 13.71 31.16
N PHE A 435 -5.82 12.50 30.65
CA PHE A 435 -6.77 11.50 31.13
C PHE A 435 -6.39 11.10 32.57
N ARG A 436 -7.32 11.23 33.53
CA ARG A 436 -7.09 11.07 34.94
C ARG A 436 -7.63 9.76 35.45
N ILE A 437 -6.77 8.91 35.98
CA ILE A 437 -7.14 7.60 36.54
C ILE A 437 -7.02 7.67 38.09
N ALA A 438 -8.10 7.36 38.77
CA ALA A 438 -8.06 7.07 40.21
C ALA A 438 -7.82 5.58 40.45
N VAL A 439 -6.81 5.22 41.23
CA VAL A 439 -6.58 3.84 41.67
C VAL A 439 -6.92 3.70 43.14
N ILE A 440 -8.02 2.98 43.43
CA ILE A 440 -8.49 2.75 44.80
C ILE A 440 -8.08 1.35 45.24
N CYS A 441 -7.34 1.26 46.35
CA CYS A 441 -6.82 0.00 46.85
C CYS A 441 -7.08 -0.15 48.36
N GLY A 442 -7.76 -1.23 48.76
CA GLY A 442 -8.02 -1.58 50.15
C GLY A 442 -6.88 -2.34 50.82
N THR A 443 -5.88 -2.82 50.10
CA THR A 443 -4.80 -3.70 50.60
C THR A 443 -3.51 -2.96 50.96
N GLY A 444 -3.51 -1.63 50.85
CA GLY A 444 -2.41 -0.82 51.32
C GLY A 444 -1.55 -0.14 50.24
N ARG A 445 -0.68 0.76 50.71
CA ARG A 445 0.07 1.71 49.87
C ARG A 445 1.02 1.05 48.87
N VAL A 446 1.63 -0.07 49.21
CA VAL A 446 2.59 -0.76 48.34
C VAL A 446 1.88 -1.41 47.16
N THR A 447 0.75 -2.05 47.42
CA THR A 447 -0.10 -2.66 46.35
C THR A 447 -0.66 -1.61 45.44
N ALA A 448 -1.17 -0.49 45.95
CA ALA A 448 -1.64 0.64 45.13
C ALA A 448 -0.53 1.18 44.20
N ARG A 449 0.72 1.27 44.72
CA ARG A 449 1.87 1.70 43.93
C ARG A 449 2.25 0.67 42.85
N LEU A 450 2.19 -0.63 43.19
CA LEU A 450 2.42 -1.70 42.20
C LEU A 450 1.42 -1.62 41.04
N ILE A 451 0.14 -1.52 41.36
CA ILE A 451 -0.93 -1.33 40.37
C ILE A 451 -0.66 -0.10 39.52
N SER A 452 -0.35 1.04 40.11
CA SER A 452 -0.04 2.28 39.42
C SER A 452 1.13 2.13 38.43
N VAL A 453 2.19 1.39 38.81
CA VAL A 453 3.34 1.12 37.93
C VAL A 453 2.96 0.20 36.78
N GLN A 454 2.12 -0.81 37.01
CA GLN A 454 1.63 -1.69 35.96
C GLN A 454 0.71 -0.93 34.98
N VAL A 455 -0.21 -0.10 35.51
CA VAL A 455 -1.10 0.72 34.66
C VAL A 455 -0.28 1.70 33.80
N LYS A 456 0.77 2.33 34.37
CA LYS A 456 1.66 3.23 33.61
C LYS A 456 2.38 2.58 32.43
N LYS A 457 2.54 1.26 32.39
CA LYS A 457 3.15 0.54 31.26
C LYS A 457 2.20 0.39 30.06
N ILE A 458 0.89 0.40 30.33
CA ILE A 458 -0.14 0.11 29.33
C ILE A 458 -0.92 1.37 28.88
N VAL A 459 -0.71 2.50 29.58
CA VAL A 459 -1.31 3.78 29.22
C VAL A 459 -0.27 4.76 28.71
N ASP A 460 -0.73 5.77 28.00
CA ASP A 460 0.08 6.85 27.43
C ASP A 460 0.80 7.65 28.54
N SER A 461 1.94 8.26 28.20
CA SER A 461 2.74 9.09 29.11
C SER A 461 1.99 10.34 29.64
N GLN A 462 0.94 10.79 28.95
CA GLN A 462 0.11 11.91 29.35
C GLN A 462 -0.97 11.58 30.40
N VAL A 463 -1.17 10.28 30.69
CA VAL A 463 -2.18 9.85 31.67
C VAL A 463 -1.75 10.16 33.09
N GLN A 464 -2.60 10.86 33.84
CA GLN A 464 -2.37 11.17 35.27
C GLN A 464 -3.01 10.10 36.13
N ILE A 465 -2.17 9.37 36.91
CA ILE A 465 -2.63 8.32 37.81
C ILE A 465 -2.46 8.77 39.26
N LYS A 466 -3.53 8.75 40.02
CA LYS A 466 -3.50 9.03 41.49
C LYS A 466 -4.03 7.85 42.25
N THR A 467 -3.23 7.39 43.22
CA THR A 467 -3.60 6.32 44.12
C THR A 467 -4.21 6.86 45.39
N MET A 468 -5.28 6.23 45.89
CA MET A 468 -5.92 6.58 47.18
C MET A 468 -6.47 5.34 47.87
N SER A 469 -6.74 5.46 49.17
CA SER A 469 -7.42 4.40 49.91
C SER A 469 -8.94 4.53 49.75
N ASP A 470 -9.63 3.43 49.95
CA ASP A 470 -11.11 3.38 49.97
C ASP A 470 -11.73 4.35 51.00
N SER A 471 -11.06 4.59 52.12
CA SER A 471 -11.51 5.53 53.13
C SER A 471 -11.47 7.02 52.74
N VAL A 472 -10.68 7.38 51.73
CA VAL A 472 -10.56 8.75 51.21
C VAL A 472 -11.38 8.97 49.94
N ALA A 473 -11.78 7.90 49.27
CA ALA A 473 -12.54 7.94 48.05
C ALA A 473 -14.00 8.33 48.35
N THR A 474 -14.35 9.58 48.06
CA THR A 474 -15.74 10.08 48.12
C THR A 474 -16.25 10.40 46.70
N PRO A 475 -17.57 10.46 46.50
CA PRO A 475 -18.15 10.82 45.21
C PRO A 475 -17.55 12.11 44.64
N GLU A 476 -17.43 13.16 45.44
CA GLU A 476 -16.96 14.49 45.05
C GLU A 476 -15.48 14.48 44.61
N ILE A 477 -14.67 13.62 45.25
CA ILE A 477 -13.25 13.47 44.84
C ILE A 477 -13.15 12.72 43.53
N LEU A 478 -14.00 11.69 43.32
CA LEU A 478 -13.94 10.81 42.17
C LEU A 478 -14.50 11.47 40.90
N GLU A 479 -15.33 12.47 40.99
CA GLU A 479 -15.78 13.30 39.84
C GLU A 479 -14.63 13.98 39.09
N ASN A 480 -13.48 14.21 39.76
CA ASN A 480 -12.31 14.81 39.13
C ASN A 480 -11.49 13.81 38.28
N TYR A 481 -11.91 12.57 38.17
CA TYR A 481 -11.23 11.50 37.42
C TYR A 481 -12.12 11.03 36.28
N ASP A 482 -11.51 10.54 35.21
CA ASP A 482 -12.21 10.07 34.03
C ASP A 482 -12.57 8.58 34.18
N VAL A 483 -11.74 7.81 34.92
CA VAL A 483 -11.98 6.40 35.23
C VAL A 483 -11.46 6.04 36.61
N ILE A 484 -12.11 5.08 37.24
CA ILE A 484 -11.78 4.57 38.55
C ILE A 484 -11.37 3.10 38.43
N LEU A 485 -10.14 2.78 38.83
CA LEU A 485 -9.66 1.40 38.99
C LEU A 485 -9.79 1.04 40.45
N SER A 486 -10.54 0.00 40.81
CA SER A 486 -10.74 -0.37 42.22
C SER A 486 -10.52 -1.86 42.46
N THR A 487 -9.76 -2.18 43.53
CA THR A 487 -9.60 -3.55 44.05
C THR A 487 -10.69 -3.93 45.06
N VAL A 488 -11.45 -2.95 45.53
CA VAL A 488 -12.50 -3.12 46.56
C VAL A 488 -13.84 -2.62 46.03
N GLU A 489 -14.92 -3.07 46.63
CA GLU A 489 -16.26 -2.56 46.37
C GLU A 489 -16.44 -1.20 47.02
N LEU A 490 -16.92 -0.22 46.27
CA LEU A 490 -17.18 1.10 46.79
C LEU A 490 -18.51 1.14 47.53
N PRO A 491 -18.64 1.82 48.66
CA PRO A 491 -19.87 1.87 49.46
C PRO A 491 -20.96 2.77 48.82
N PHE A 492 -20.68 3.37 47.67
CA PHE A 492 -21.57 4.22 46.87
C PHE A 492 -21.40 3.90 45.36
N LYS A 493 -22.36 4.33 44.55
CA LYS A 493 -22.27 4.22 43.10
C LYS A 493 -21.68 5.48 42.53
N PRO A 494 -20.43 5.46 42.01
CA PRO A 494 -19.83 6.63 41.34
C PRO A 494 -20.55 6.98 40.03
N VAL A 495 -20.47 8.23 39.64
CA VAL A 495 -20.94 8.72 38.34
C VAL A 495 -20.00 8.28 37.22
N LYS A 496 -18.69 8.21 37.52
CA LYS A 496 -17.66 7.81 36.57
C LYS A 496 -17.49 6.30 36.49
N PRO A 497 -17.01 5.76 35.36
CA PRO A 497 -16.84 4.32 35.15
C PRO A 497 -15.86 3.70 36.15
N VAL A 498 -16.26 2.56 36.72
CA VAL A 498 -15.42 1.79 37.65
C VAL A 498 -15.02 0.49 37.00
N ILE A 499 -13.74 0.30 36.82
CA ILE A 499 -13.15 -0.96 36.39
C ILE A 499 -12.67 -1.72 37.62
N ARG A 500 -13.26 -2.86 37.89
CA ARG A 500 -12.83 -3.74 38.97
C ARG A 500 -11.57 -4.48 38.54
N ILE A 501 -10.50 -4.37 39.33
CA ILE A 501 -9.22 -5.02 39.05
C ILE A 501 -8.76 -5.85 40.26
N ARG A 502 -7.92 -6.86 40.00
CA ARG A 502 -7.15 -7.56 41.03
C ARG A 502 -5.78 -6.91 41.21
N GLU A 503 -5.03 -7.29 42.24
CA GLU A 503 -3.68 -6.80 42.45
C GLU A 503 -2.71 -7.16 41.33
N ILE A 504 -2.99 -8.28 40.64
CA ILE A 504 -2.34 -8.70 39.40
C ILE A 504 -3.45 -8.90 38.39
N PHE A 505 -3.36 -8.24 37.24
CA PHE A 505 -4.36 -8.24 36.16
C PHE A 505 -3.70 -8.50 34.82
N ASP A 506 -4.50 -8.93 33.84
CA ASP A 506 -4.05 -9.04 32.45
C ASP A 506 -3.92 -7.64 31.84
N GLU A 507 -2.72 -7.34 31.31
CA GLU A 507 -2.41 -6.01 30.75
C GLU A 507 -3.27 -5.71 29.51
N LYS A 508 -3.55 -6.73 28.69
CA LYS A 508 -4.33 -6.58 27.44
C LYS A 508 -5.81 -6.32 27.77
N GLU A 509 -6.37 -7.08 28.72
CA GLU A 509 -7.74 -6.91 29.18
C GLU A 509 -7.96 -5.52 29.80
N LEU A 510 -7.04 -5.08 30.68
CA LEU A 510 -7.16 -3.76 31.29
C LEU A 510 -7.02 -2.63 30.26
N LYS A 511 -6.13 -2.77 29.27
CA LYS A 511 -5.99 -1.79 28.21
C LYS A 511 -7.31 -1.60 27.44
N GLN A 512 -7.98 -2.69 27.07
CA GLN A 512 -9.27 -2.64 26.39
C GLN A 512 -10.35 -1.97 27.25
N LYS A 513 -10.41 -2.32 28.54
CA LYS A 513 -11.38 -1.70 29.48
C LYS A 513 -11.12 -0.20 29.67
N LEU A 514 -9.86 0.22 29.70
CA LEU A 514 -9.51 1.63 29.81
C LEU A 514 -9.85 2.41 28.53
N GLU A 515 -9.65 1.82 27.36
CA GLU A 515 -10.05 2.41 26.08
C GLU A 515 -11.56 2.63 26.02
N LYS A 516 -12.36 1.65 26.41
CA LYS A 516 -13.82 1.78 26.49
C LYS A 516 -14.26 2.83 27.52
N ALA A 517 -13.65 2.84 28.70
CA ALA A 517 -13.98 3.79 29.75
C ALA A 517 -13.65 5.25 29.39
N ARG A 518 -12.75 5.47 28.42
CA ARG A 518 -12.39 6.81 27.92
C ARG A 518 -13.56 7.52 27.25
N TYR A 519 -14.50 6.78 26.71
CA TYR A 519 -15.68 7.29 26.00
C TYR A 519 -16.96 7.25 26.84
N TRP A 520 -16.85 7.00 28.15
CA TRP A 520 -17.99 6.85 29.04
C TRP A 520 -18.94 8.05 29.06
N ASP A 521 -18.42 9.27 29.04
CA ASP A 521 -19.23 10.48 29.09
C ASP A 521 -19.99 10.72 27.77
N GLN A 522 -19.62 10.03 26.70
CA GLN A 522 -20.18 10.20 25.35
C GLN A 522 -21.15 9.09 24.97
N VAL A 523 -21.15 7.99 25.74
CA VAL A 523 -21.89 6.78 25.39
C VAL A 523 -22.52 6.16 26.64
N ASP A 524 -23.78 5.80 26.60
CA ASP A 524 -24.44 4.99 27.63
C ASP A 524 -23.96 3.54 27.53
N ILE A 525 -22.87 3.19 28.23
CA ILE A 525 -22.36 1.81 28.25
C ILE A 525 -22.83 1.12 29.53
N PRO A 526 -23.81 0.20 29.47
CA PRO A 526 -24.39 -0.39 30.66
C PRO A 526 -23.45 -1.36 31.41
N VAL A 527 -22.57 -2.07 30.71
CA VAL A 527 -21.59 -3.00 31.29
C VAL A 527 -20.40 -3.21 30.34
N LEU A 528 -19.16 -3.12 30.88
CA LEU A 528 -17.93 -3.40 30.13
C LEU A 528 -17.64 -4.90 30.15
N ASP A 529 -18.05 -5.63 29.10
CA ASP A 529 -17.71 -7.04 28.91
C ASP A 529 -16.58 -7.22 27.90
N ASP A 530 -15.76 -8.28 28.06
CA ASP A 530 -14.37 -8.34 27.58
C ASP A 530 -14.16 -8.49 26.05
N ASN A 531 -15.23 -8.62 25.24
CA ASN A 531 -15.11 -8.94 23.81
C ASN A 531 -16.03 -8.13 22.89
N GLN A 532 -16.42 -6.92 23.28
CA GLN A 532 -17.35 -6.11 22.49
C GLN A 532 -16.67 -5.06 21.62
N TYR A 533 -17.17 -4.87 20.39
CA TYR A 533 -16.96 -3.65 19.62
C TYR A 533 -17.55 -2.44 20.37
N ILE A 534 -16.92 -1.27 20.29
CA ILE A 534 -17.47 0.00 20.83
C ILE A 534 -18.86 0.23 20.26
N MET A 535 -19.06 -0.01 18.96
CA MET A 535 -20.36 0.12 18.29
C MET A 535 -21.45 -0.75 18.91
N SER A 536 -21.15 -1.96 19.39
CA SER A 536 -22.17 -2.82 20.05
C SER A 536 -22.64 -2.26 21.39
N SER A 537 -21.86 -1.37 21.99
CA SER A 537 -22.25 -0.65 23.20
C SER A 537 -23.11 0.59 22.92
N LEU A 538 -23.13 1.04 21.66
CA LEU A 538 -23.98 2.15 21.19
C LEU A 538 -25.35 1.67 20.73
N LEU A 539 -25.47 0.39 20.40
CA LEU A 539 -26.69 -0.23 19.93
C LEU A 539 -27.50 -0.82 21.09
N ASP A 540 -28.79 -0.54 21.11
CA ASP A 540 -29.79 -1.22 21.94
C ASP A 540 -30.95 -1.69 21.06
N GLU A 541 -31.94 -2.37 21.64
CA GLU A 541 -33.05 -2.97 20.90
C GLU A 541 -33.87 -1.92 20.12
N ASN A 542 -33.97 -0.68 20.62
CA ASN A 542 -34.73 0.39 19.98
C ASN A 542 -33.95 1.08 18.83
N LYS A 543 -32.67 0.77 18.67
CA LYS A 543 -31.77 1.36 17.64
C LYS A 543 -31.40 0.34 16.56
N VAL A 544 -32.03 -0.84 16.53
CA VAL A 544 -31.80 -1.87 15.51
C VAL A 544 -33.10 -2.18 14.79
N PHE A 545 -33.13 -1.96 13.50
CA PHE A 545 -34.27 -2.06 12.61
C PHE A 545 -34.10 -3.25 11.67
N PHE A 546 -35.14 -4.08 11.53
CA PHE A 546 -35.18 -5.21 10.63
C PHE A 546 -36.27 -4.97 9.58
N PHE A 547 -35.82 -4.85 8.30
CA PHE A 547 -36.72 -4.53 7.19
C PHE A 547 -37.02 -5.75 6.35
N GLU A 548 -38.33 -5.96 6.07
CA GLU A 548 -38.86 -7.06 5.26
C GLU A 548 -38.43 -6.93 3.78
N LYS A 549 -38.60 -8.02 3.04
CA LYS A 549 -38.32 -8.11 1.60
C LYS A 549 -38.99 -7.02 0.78
N GLY A 550 -38.24 -6.49 -0.21
CA GLY A 550 -38.76 -5.49 -1.14
C GLY A 550 -38.75 -4.07 -0.60
N ARG A 551 -38.18 -3.82 0.59
CA ARG A 551 -38.00 -2.47 1.12
C ARG A 551 -36.89 -1.77 0.38
N SER A 552 -37.08 -0.53 -0.09
CA SER A 552 -36.04 0.28 -0.68
C SER A 552 -35.11 0.86 0.40
N TYR A 553 -33.88 1.21 0.03
CA TYR A 553 -32.93 1.90 0.93
C TYR A 553 -33.52 3.21 1.47
N THR A 554 -34.15 4.00 0.60
CA THR A 554 -34.73 5.31 0.97
C THR A 554 -35.90 5.13 1.95
N ASP A 555 -36.83 4.18 1.67
CA ASP A 555 -37.94 3.94 2.59
C ASP A 555 -37.46 3.43 3.96
N ALA A 556 -36.42 2.59 3.97
CA ALA A 556 -35.84 2.11 5.23
C ALA A 556 -35.18 3.26 6.01
N LEU A 557 -34.46 4.15 5.32
CA LEU A 557 -33.82 5.31 5.93
C LEU A 557 -34.86 6.31 6.48
N ASP A 558 -35.92 6.60 5.71
CA ASP A 558 -37.03 7.46 6.15
C ASP A 558 -37.71 6.94 7.41
N GLU A 559 -38.00 5.62 7.46
CA GLU A 559 -38.59 4.98 8.65
C GLU A 559 -37.66 5.04 9.86
N MET A 560 -36.33 4.87 9.67
CA MET A 560 -35.35 5.05 10.75
C MET A 560 -35.36 6.49 11.27
N ILE A 561 -35.38 7.47 10.37
CA ILE A 561 -35.40 8.90 10.72
C ILE A 561 -36.70 9.23 11.50
N GLU A 562 -37.87 8.78 11.02
CA GLU A 562 -39.15 9.03 11.67
C GLU A 562 -39.15 8.48 13.10
N ILE A 563 -38.81 7.21 13.29
CA ILE A 563 -38.83 6.56 14.61
C ILE A 563 -37.80 7.22 15.56
N LEU A 564 -36.57 7.49 15.08
CA LEU A 564 -35.55 8.09 15.92
C LEU A 564 -35.86 9.53 16.30
N THR A 565 -36.63 10.27 15.46
CA THR A 565 -37.13 11.62 15.77
C THR A 565 -38.25 11.54 16.79
N ASP A 566 -39.23 10.65 16.62
CA ASP A 566 -40.36 10.48 17.54
C ASP A 566 -39.91 10.05 18.93
N GLU A 567 -38.87 9.23 19.04
CA GLU A 567 -38.24 8.83 20.30
C GLU A 567 -37.28 9.90 20.89
N GLY A 568 -37.07 11.03 20.17
CA GLY A 568 -36.25 12.16 20.63
C GLY A 568 -34.75 11.91 20.60
N TYR A 569 -34.29 10.92 19.85
CA TYR A 569 -32.86 10.66 19.66
C TYR A 569 -32.21 11.65 18.70
N ILE A 570 -32.98 12.18 17.74
CA ILE A 570 -32.55 13.20 16.76
C ILE A 570 -33.61 14.30 16.67
N ASP A 571 -33.24 15.47 16.16
CA ASP A 571 -34.18 16.61 16.00
C ASP A 571 -34.95 16.51 14.66
N GLU A 572 -36.09 17.23 14.58
CA GLU A 572 -37.00 17.25 13.42
C GLU A 572 -36.32 17.65 12.10
N GLY A 573 -35.27 18.47 12.13
CA GLY A 573 -34.52 18.93 10.94
C GLY A 573 -33.40 18.01 10.50
N PHE A 574 -33.14 16.93 11.24
CA PHE A 574 -32.03 16.03 10.95
C PHE A 574 -32.14 15.37 9.57
N GLY A 575 -33.33 14.93 9.18
CA GLY A 575 -33.55 14.26 7.89
C GLY A 575 -33.21 15.17 6.70
N GLU A 576 -33.59 16.44 6.73
CA GLU A 576 -33.25 17.40 5.67
C GLU A 576 -31.73 17.57 5.54
N ARG A 577 -31.02 17.76 6.66
CA ARG A 577 -29.55 17.89 6.68
C ARG A 577 -28.85 16.63 6.20
N LEU A 578 -29.38 15.45 6.53
CA LEU A 578 -28.84 14.18 6.08
C LEU A 578 -28.93 14.03 4.56
N TYR A 579 -30.09 14.35 3.97
CA TYR A 579 -30.29 14.26 2.53
C TYR A 579 -29.50 15.33 1.75
N GLU A 580 -29.41 16.57 2.25
CA GLU A 580 -28.55 17.59 1.67
C GLU A 580 -27.08 17.15 1.65
N ARG A 581 -26.65 16.40 2.63
CA ARG A 581 -25.30 15.83 2.71
C ARG A 581 -25.12 14.68 1.73
N GLU A 582 -26.11 13.79 1.60
CA GLU A 582 -26.07 12.67 0.68
C GLU A 582 -26.05 13.09 -0.81
N GLU A 583 -26.55 14.30 -1.11
CA GLU A 583 -26.40 14.93 -2.42
C GLU A 583 -24.97 15.39 -2.71
N LYS A 584 -24.20 15.74 -1.69
CA LYS A 584 -22.82 16.24 -1.81
C LYS A 584 -21.77 15.14 -1.85
N GLY A 585 -22.05 13.99 -1.24
CA GLY A 585 -21.15 12.86 -1.18
C GLY A 585 -21.88 11.53 -1.06
N THR A 586 -21.27 10.44 -1.54
CA THR A 586 -21.89 9.11 -1.41
C THR A 586 -21.67 8.55 -0.02
N MET A 587 -22.74 8.10 0.62
CA MET A 587 -22.70 7.41 1.92
C MET A 587 -22.84 5.89 1.78
N VAL A 588 -22.79 5.36 0.55
CA VAL A 588 -22.91 3.94 0.22
C VAL A 588 -21.60 3.41 -0.32
N PHE A 589 -21.17 2.27 0.20
CA PHE A 589 -19.92 1.60 -0.16
C PHE A 589 -20.19 0.37 -1.04
N ASP A 590 -19.22 -0.03 -1.86
CA ASP A 590 -19.35 -1.12 -2.85
C ASP A 590 -19.64 -2.51 -2.26
N ASN A 591 -19.51 -2.67 -0.94
CA ASN A 591 -19.68 -3.93 -0.22
C ASN A 591 -21.08 -4.15 0.39
N GLY A 592 -22.05 -3.35 0.00
CA GLY A 592 -23.43 -3.48 0.48
C GLY A 592 -23.71 -2.80 1.82
N VAL A 593 -22.85 -1.90 2.24
CA VAL A 593 -22.97 -1.12 3.48
C VAL A 593 -23.22 0.34 3.17
N ALA A 594 -24.23 0.93 3.84
CA ALA A 594 -24.44 2.38 3.85
C ALA A 594 -24.11 2.93 5.25
N ILE A 595 -23.45 4.10 5.30
CA ILE A 595 -23.16 4.81 6.55
C ILE A 595 -23.72 6.24 6.46
N PRO A 596 -25.07 6.40 6.40
CA PRO A 596 -25.69 7.73 6.44
C PRO A 596 -25.40 8.39 7.77
N HIS A 597 -24.87 9.63 7.73
CA HIS A 597 -24.50 10.37 8.93
C HIS A 597 -24.72 11.87 8.76
N GLY A 598 -25.09 12.54 9.85
CA GLY A 598 -25.39 13.95 9.86
C GLY A 598 -25.25 14.57 11.26
N ILE A 599 -25.30 15.90 11.31
CA ILE A 599 -25.26 16.64 12.57
C ILE A 599 -26.67 16.73 13.15
N GLN A 600 -26.81 16.39 14.43
CA GLN A 600 -28.05 16.49 15.21
C GLN A 600 -27.92 17.56 16.32
N THR A 601 -29.04 18.18 16.71
CA THR A 601 -29.09 19.22 17.72
C THR A 601 -29.94 18.82 18.95
N ALA A 602 -30.49 17.62 18.96
CA ALA A 602 -31.34 17.13 20.06
C ALA A 602 -30.52 16.68 21.29
N ASN A 603 -29.31 16.16 21.07
CA ASN A 603 -28.46 15.58 22.11
C ASN A 603 -26.99 15.96 21.96
N ASP A 604 -26.27 16.01 23.07
CA ASP A 604 -24.81 16.21 23.12
C ASP A 604 -24.02 14.90 22.89
N ARG A 605 -24.71 13.81 22.56
CA ARG A 605 -24.11 12.47 22.40
C ARG A 605 -24.29 11.96 20.99
N MET A 606 -23.28 11.20 20.51
CA MET A 606 -23.35 10.47 19.26
C MET A 606 -24.40 9.36 19.34
N LEU A 607 -25.30 9.29 18.33
CA LEU A 607 -26.21 8.19 18.13
C LEU A 607 -25.65 7.25 17.04
N LEU A 608 -25.69 5.95 17.30
CA LEU A 608 -25.54 4.90 16.30
C LEU A 608 -26.81 4.05 16.27
N ALA A 609 -27.39 3.88 15.08
CA ALA A 609 -28.47 2.93 14.84
C ALA A 609 -28.12 2.02 13.66
N MET A 610 -28.75 0.85 13.57
CA MET A 610 -28.48 -0.13 12.53
C MET A 610 -29.77 -0.56 11.84
N GLY A 611 -29.79 -0.52 10.51
CA GLY A 611 -30.84 -1.09 9.68
C GLY A 611 -30.34 -2.31 8.93
N ILE A 612 -31.10 -3.41 8.96
CA ILE A 612 -30.78 -4.67 8.29
C ILE A 612 -31.90 -4.98 7.30
N LEU A 613 -31.56 -5.07 6.01
CA LEU A 613 -32.49 -5.41 4.95
C LEU A 613 -32.41 -6.90 4.65
N GLU A 614 -33.58 -7.59 4.67
CA GLU A 614 -33.66 -9.02 4.38
C GLU A 614 -33.17 -9.34 2.96
N GLU A 615 -33.41 -8.45 1.99
CA GLU A 615 -32.91 -8.51 0.63
C GLU A 615 -32.13 -7.22 0.30
N PRO A 616 -31.02 -7.33 -0.48
CA PRO A 616 -30.28 -6.13 -0.90
C PRO A 616 -31.15 -5.16 -1.67
N ALA A 617 -31.18 -3.90 -1.28
CA ALA A 617 -31.88 -2.82 -1.96
C ALA A 617 -30.94 -2.09 -2.92
N LYS A 618 -31.39 -1.84 -4.16
CA LYS A 618 -30.63 -1.03 -5.12
C LYS A 618 -30.75 0.45 -4.77
N TYR A 619 -29.60 1.13 -4.73
CA TYR A 619 -29.54 2.57 -4.57
C TYR A 619 -28.42 3.16 -5.46
N LYS A 620 -28.80 3.97 -6.47
CA LYS A 620 -27.89 4.44 -7.53
C LYS A 620 -27.20 3.23 -8.20
N ASP A 621 -25.89 3.21 -8.21
CA ASP A 621 -25.06 2.14 -8.79
C ASP A 621 -24.63 1.07 -7.78
N HIS A 622 -25.16 1.12 -6.54
CA HIS A 622 -24.78 0.23 -5.43
C HIS A 622 -25.95 -0.64 -4.96
N GLU A 623 -25.62 -1.71 -4.24
CA GLU A 623 -26.59 -2.52 -3.48
C GLU A 623 -26.36 -2.29 -1.99
N VAL A 624 -27.42 -2.08 -1.19
CA VAL A 624 -27.35 -1.86 0.25
C VAL A 624 -28.04 -3.01 0.97
N ARG A 625 -27.36 -3.61 1.95
CA ARG A 625 -27.89 -4.68 2.84
C ARG A 625 -27.93 -4.25 4.30
N ILE A 626 -26.95 -3.41 4.71
CA ILE A 626 -26.81 -2.96 6.09
C ILE A 626 -26.64 -1.43 6.09
N ILE A 627 -27.39 -0.78 6.96
CA ILE A 627 -27.37 0.67 7.16
C ILE A 627 -26.80 0.91 8.56
N PHE A 628 -25.68 1.61 8.67
CA PHE A 628 -25.14 2.15 9.91
C PHE A 628 -25.45 3.64 9.97
N PHE A 629 -26.55 3.97 10.63
CA PHE A 629 -27.02 5.33 10.77
C PHE A 629 -26.30 6.03 11.92
N MET A 630 -25.70 7.21 11.67
CA MET A 630 -25.02 7.98 12.71
C MET A 630 -25.56 9.41 12.80
N ALA A 631 -25.84 9.86 14.01
CA ALA A 631 -26.14 11.26 14.27
C ALA A 631 -25.09 11.84 15.23
N LEU A 632 -24.41 12.88 14.79
CA LEU A 632 -23.27 13.51 15.47
C LEU A 632 -23.75 14.80 16.15
N PRO A 633 -23.32 15.13 17.37
CA PRO A 633 -23.69 16.37 18.03
C PRO A 633 -23.07 17.61 17.34
N GLU A 634 -23.80 18.74 17.31
CA GLU A 634 -23.36 19.99 16.65
C GLU A 634 -22.11 20.62 17.29
N GLN A 635 -22.01 20.57 18.61
CA GLN A 635 -20.85 21.01 19.37
C GLN A 635 -20.37 19.84 20.22
N SER A 636 -19.32 19.22 19.78
CA SER A 636 -18.62 18.28 20.63
C SER A 636 -17.28 18.90 21.01
N ASP A 637 -17.16 19.33 22.27
CA ASP A 637 -15.87 19.33 22.97
C ASP A 637 -15.38 17.88 23.14
N ALA A 638 -16.19 16.95 22.68
CA ALA A 638 -16.00 15.54 22.71
C ALA A 638 -15.23 15.12 21.46
N ASP A 639 -14.13 14.55 21.71
CA ASP A 639 -13.21 13.82 20.89
C ASP A 639 -13.82 13.34 19.55
N ASP A 640 -13.39 13.90 18.42
CA ASP A 640 -13.55 13.34 17.08
C ASP A 640 -13.11 11.87 17.04
N MET A 641 -12.44 11.43 18.09
CA MET A 641 -11.96 10.09 18.40
C MET A 641 -13.02 9.01 18.46
N LEU A 642 -14.18 9.27 19.09
CA LEU A 642 -15.23 8.25 19.16
C LEU A 642 -15.76 7.99 17.74
N MET A 643 -15.97 9.05 16.98
CA MET A 643 -16.42 8.98 15.61
C MET A 643 -15.41 8.19 14.75
N ILE A 644 -14.12 8.52 14.82
CA ILE A 644 -13.05 7.82 14.09
C ILE A 644 -13.01 6.34 14.47
N ARG A 645 -13.09 5.99 15.77
CA ARG A 645 -13.10 4.60 16.23
C ARG A 645 -14.33 3.83 15.80
N VAL A 646 -15.49 4.48 15.80
CA VAL A 646 -16.73 3.87 15.28
C VAL A 646 -16.59 3.64 13.79
N TYR A 647 -16.13 4.62 13.01
CA TYR A 647 -15.87 4.44 11.58
C TYR A 647 -14.90 3.30 11.29
N ASP A 648 -13.78 3.22 11.99
CA ASP A 648 -12.81 2.13 11.82
C ASP A 648 -13.46 0.75 12.06
N GLN A 649 -14.28 0.63 13.11
CA GLN A 649 -15.00 -0.63 13.39
C GLN A 649 -16.07 -0.93 12.35
N LEU A 650 -16.85 0.07 11.91
CA LEU A 650 -17.84 -0.11 10.86
C LEU A 650 -17.19 -0.55 9.55
N LEU A 651 -16.07 0.05 9.19
CA LEU A 651 -15.32 -0.31 7.99
C LEU A 651 -14.60 -1.67 8.11
N GLU A 652 -14.12 -2.05 9.32
CA GLU A 652 -13.62 -3.41 9.58
C GLU A 652 -14.72 -4.44 9.32
N ILE A 653 -15.93 -4.21 9.85
CA ILE A 653 -17.09 -5.06 9.62
C ILE A 653 -17.48 -5.07 8.15
N ALA A 654 -17.54 -3.91 7.51
CA ALA A 654 -17.90 -3.76 6.11
C ALA A 654 -16.98 -4.53 5.15
N ARG A 655 -15.71 -4.75 5.51
CA ARG A 655 -14.74 -5.52 4.72
C ARG A 655 -14.76 -7.02 5.00
N ASN A 656 -15.41 -7.44 6.07
CA ASN A 656 -15.52 -8.85 6.43
C ASN A 656 -16.83 -9.44 5.88
N THR A 657 -16.74 -10.02 4.68
CA THR A 657 -17.91 -10.64 3.99
C THR A 657 -18.62 -11.69 4.83
N ASP A 658 -17.88 -12.51 5.58
CA ASP A 658 -18.48 -13.54 6.44
C ASP A 658 -19.28 -12.91 7.58
N MET A 659 -18.80 -11.80 8.15
CA MET A 659 -19.46 -11.06 9.20
C MET A 659 -20.67 -10.30 8.67
N LEU A 660 -20.56 -9.64 7.51
CA LEU A 660 -21.70 -9.00 6.84
C LEU A 660 -22.83 -9.99 6.55
N ASP A 661 -22.47 -11.15 6.00
CA ASP A 661 -23.44 -12.21 5.74
C ASP A 661 -24.08 -12.78 7.02
N ALA A 662 -23.32 -12.85 8.11
CA ALA A 662 -23.85 -13.27 9.39
C ALA A 662 -24.81 -12.23 9.97
N ILE A 663 -24.46 -10.93 9.92
CA ILE A 663 -25.34 -9.82 10.34
C ILE A 663 -26.62 -9.80 9.51
N ALA A 664 -26.51 -9.87 8.19
CA ALA A 664 -27.65 -9.79 7.27
C ALA A 664 -28.65 -10.97 7.41
N ARG A 665 -28.27 -12.07 8.06
CA ARG A 665 -29.15 -13.21 8.35
C ARG A 665 -29.87 -13.11 9.69
N THR A 666 -29.53 -12.13 10.52
CA THR A 666 -30.17 -11.94 11.82
C THR A 666 -31.57 -11.38 11.63
N GLN A 667 -32.53 -11.84 12.47
CA GLN A 667 -33.95 -11.43 12.42
C GLN A 667 -34.38 -10.68 13.68
N ASN A 668 -33.51 -10.60 14.68
CA ASN A 668 -33.82 -9.91 15.94
C ASN A 668 -32.49 -9.44 16.61
N TYR A 669 -32.66 -8.52 17.55
CA TYR A 669 -31.55 -7.92 18.29
C TYR A 669 -30.69 -8.95 19.03
N GLN A 670 -31.28 -10.00 19.60
CA GLN A 670 -30.55 -11.03 20.33
C GLN A 670 -29.67 -11.89 19.44
N GLU A 671 -30.07 -12.14 18.21
CA GLU A 671 -29.25 -12.82 17.20
C GLU A 671 -28.11 -11.93 16.75
N LEU A 672 -28.38 -10.64 16.48
CA LEU A 672 -27.36 -9.64 16.10
C LEU A 672 -26.29 -9.56 17.18
N LEU A 673 -26.66 -9.44 18.45
CA LEU A 673 -25.68 -9.43 19.55
C LEU A 673 -24.80 -10.67 19.55
N ARG A 674 -25.34 -11.87 19.31
CA ARG A 674 -24.55 -13.10 19.25
C ARG A 674 -23.52 -13.07 18.12
N VAL A 675 -23.83 -12.43 17.00
CA VAL A 675 -22.91 -12.27 15.87
C VAL A 675 -21.83 -11.26 16.23
N LEU A 676 -22.20 -10.11 16.80
CA LEU A 676 -21.28 -9.06 17.22
C LEU A 676 -20.37 -9.45 18.40
N TYR A 677 -20.80 -10.41 19.23
CA TYR A 677 -20.02 -10.92 20.38
C TYR A 677 -19.15 -12.15 20.05
N LYS A 678 -19.32 -12.76 18.87
CA LYS A 678 -18.48 -13.89 18.45
C LYS A 678 -17.18 -13.40 17.87
N LYS A 679 -16.15 -13.42 18.69
CA LYS A 679 -14.75 -13.45 18.21
C LYS A 679 -14.05 -14.67 18.72
#